data_ee18bb0a8033d2d366a3323f33f73ba2
#
_entry.id   ee18bb0a8033d2d366a3323f33f73ba2
#
_cell.length_a   1.000
_cell.length_b   1.000
_cell.length_c   1.000
_cell.angle_alpha   90.00
_cell.angle_beta   90.00
_cell.angle_gamma   90.00
#
_symmetry.space_group_name_H-M   'P 1'
#
loop_
_entity.id
_entity.type
_entity.pdbx_description
1 polymer ?
#
loop_
_entity_poly.entity_id
_entity_poly.type
_entity_poly.pdbx_seq_one_letter_code
_entity_poly.pdbx_strand_id
1 'polypeptide(L)'
;MDHEHHHHEHEHGCSCSCCTEAHEHNEHHSCECDSRGSENSCSCGCGCSDEDGGDPDSHNLGDQACGCGHDHHDGCSCGNHEHHHDGCGCGCGCGHDHEHAAQAPFSKVAATVGAAIIIMSFIMPIKSAAAFLMAAGTLMVGYPLFLTGIKGLIKFSFDELGLLTIAVMASFGLAAVSADPFEAAMEAMAVTVLFRIGNLLEARAIAKSRRDIEALTDIRPDIATLVDTDGNQRQVPAETVQPGSIILLKAGDRVPIDCEVLSGTGYIDISAITGEPLPAFAEQGSRLLSGSINTDGLLTCKTVASFEDSAASRIIKLVRESAERKGNAETLISRFAKIYTPAVVAMAALLAVLPPLLGLGGFGKWFSRALVFLVASCPCALVISVPLTFFAGIGMASREGILVKGSLYLEKLAKATCAAFDKTGTVTLGTPNVERMITARDSLPEDRLLDIAAAAERNSVHPAAKAIMAYAGERKLLSVADVSEIGGMGIKLTCEGDEVLCGSYRLMQQFGVEYGGIKNANVYLAVNGEIQCGFTLQDEIRPQAAEAVKKLRALGVKNISVLTGDADAAAKAAAEKIGVDDVFSQLLPEQKPQCLKGLKEKHGTAIFVGDGINDAPVLAEADIGVAMGLGTDAAIEAADVVLVSEQLTALPRAMAIARKTVAKANQNIAFAISVKVAVLLLGTFGLASMWMAVFADVGVTVIAVLNSLTLLKKAK
;
A
#
# COMPACT_ATOMS: atom_id res chain seq x y z
N MET A 1 -25.56 53.98 38.96
CA MET A 1 -24.27 53.53 39.50
C MET A 1 -24.16 52.06 39.12
N ASP A 2 -23.83 51.85 37.85
CA ASP A 2 -23.78 50.53 37.21
C ASP A 2 -22.37 50.35 36.73
N HIS A 3 -21.74 49.27 37.15
CA HIS A 3 -20.43 48.83 36.68
C HIS A 3 -20.62 47.78 35.60
N GLU A 4 -20.37 48.17 34.36
CA GLU A 4 -20.21 47.24 33.23
C GLU A 4 -18.88 46.53 33.34
N HIS A 5 -18.92 45.16 33.34
CA HIS A 5 -17.78 44.29 33.15
C HIS A 5 -17.65 43.93 31.66
N HIS A 6 -16.60 44.43 31.03
CA HIS A 6 -16.16 43.99 29.72
C HIS A 6 -15.51 42.60 29.85
N HIS A 7 -16.08 41.59 29.20
CA HIS A 7 -15.44 40.31 28.89
C HIS A 7 -14.56 40.46 27.66
N HIS A 8 -13.26 40.27 27.84
CA HIS A 8 -12.34 40.00 26.73
C HIS A 8 -12.29 38.48 26.50
N GLU A 9 -12.84 38.05 25.35
CA GLU A 9 -12.64 36.68 24.83
C GLU A 9 -11.21 36.57 24.26
N HIS A 10 -10.39 35.72 24.87
CA HIS A 10 -9.16 35.22 24.25
C HIS A 10 -9.42 33.82 23.71
N GLU A 11 -9.61 33.71 22.40
CA GLU A 11 -9.53 32.45 21.68
C GLU A 11 -8.07 31.96 21.65
N HIS A 12 -7.74 30.95 22.45
CA HIS A 12 -6.63 30.05 22.20
C HIS A 12 -7.16 28.63 22.36
N GLY A 13 -7.52 28.00 21.23
CA GLY A 13 -7.91 26.60 21.18
C GLY A 13 -6.70 25.69 21.38
N CYS A 14 -6.62 25.03 22.52
CA CYS A 14 -5.82 23.83 22.69
C CYS A 14 -6.67 22.62 22.30
N SER A 15 -6.34 21.93 21.21
CA SER A 15 -6.94 20.66 20.84
C SER A 15 -6.12 19.53 21.45
N CYS A 16 -6.53 18.99 22.59
CA CYS A 16 -6.03 17.71 23.06
C CYS A 16 -7.22 16.77 23.33
N SER A 17 -7.04 15.49 22.95
CA SER A 17 -8.06 14.45 22.96
C SER A 17 -8.66 14.14 24.34
N CYS A 18 -7.99 14.54 25.41
CA CYS A 18 -8.46 14.30 26.79
C CYS A 18 -9.50 15.32 27.30
N CYS A 19 -9.73 16.42 26.55
CA CYS A 19 -10.75 17.41 26.95
C CYS A 19 -12.14 17.12 26.38
N THR A 20 -12.30 16.15 25.49
CA THR A 20 -13.58 15.82 24.83
C THR A 20 -14.43 14.81 25.62
N GLU A 21 -13.85 14.05 26.56
CA GLU A 21 -14.60 13.08 27.36
C GLU A 21 -15.07 13.60 28.72
N ALA A 22 -14.63 14.80 29.15
CA ALA A 22 -14.94 15.35 30.47
C ALA A 22 -16.26 16.16 30.55
N HIS A 23 -17.05 16.23 29.48
CA HIS A 23 -18.31 17.01 29.47
C HIS A 23 -19.56 16.26 29.97
N GLU A 24 -19.45 14.99 30.38
CA GLU A 24 -20.61 14.22 30.91
C GLU A 24 -20.60 14.02 32.45
N HIS A 25 -19.56 14.42 33.16
CA HIS A 25 -19.60 14.40 34.63
C HIS A 25 -19.15 15.73 35.23
N ASN A 26 -20.11 16.35 35.92
CA ASN A 26 -19.99 17.60 36.65
C ASN A 26 -18.96 17.51 37.79
N GLU A 27 -17.67 17.74 37.54
CA GLU A 27 -16.69 18.03 38.57
C GLU A 27 -15.70 19.10 38.08
N HIS A 28 -15.71 20.25 38.77
CA HIS A 28 -14.83 21.39 38.54
C HIS A 28 -13.39 21.07 38.92
N HIS A 29 -12.48 20.88 38.00
CA HIS A 29 -11.06 20.96 38.22
C HIS A 29 -10.48 22.26 37.64
N SER A 30 -9.93 23.11 38.52
CA SER A 30 -9.21 24.33 38.13
C SER A 30 -7.77 23.99 37.77
N CYS A 31 -7.33 24.31 36.56
CA CYS A 31 -5.91 24.26 36.17
C CYS A 31 -5.30 25.66 36.34
N GLU A 32 -4.30 25.82 37.19
CA GLU A 32 -3.46 27.02 37.27
C GLU A 32 -2.26 26.87 36.33
N CYS A 33 -2.12 27.81 35.40
CA CYS A 33 -0.93 27.93 34.54
C CYS A 33 -0.03 29.04 35.09
N ASP A 34 1.20 28.71 35.45
CA ASP A 34 2.21 29.67 35.91
C ASP A 34 2.91 30.34 34.71
N SER A 35 2.78 31.66 34.64
CA SER A 35 3.29 32.51 33.56
C SER A 35 4.71 32.98 33.86
N ARG A 36 5.74 32.14 33.61
CA ARG A 36 7.12 32.61 33.43
C ARG A 36 7.82 31.80 32.32
N GLY A 37 8.07 32.53 31.27
CA GLY A 37 8.65 32.17 30.00
C GLY A 37 9.78 31.19 29.98
N SER A 38 9.60 30.21 29.17
CA SER A 38 10.53 29.69 28.12
C SER A 38 9.86 28.49 27.46
N GLU A 39 10.08 28.34 26.17
CA GLU A 39 9.43 27.42 25.26
C GLU A 39 9.55 25.93 25.67
N ASN A 40 8.45 25.20 25.45
CA ASN A 40 8.37 23.74 25.39
C ASN A 40 8.61 22.92 26.66
N SER A 41 7.56 22.82 27.51
CA SER A 41 7.16 21.54 28.13
C SER A 41 5.95 21.73 29.04
N CYS A 42 4.79 21.21 28.69
CA CYS A 42 3.65 21.02 29.62
C CYS A 42 3.79 19.63 30.25
N SER A 43 4.03 19.60 31.55
CA SER A 43 4.03 18.38 32.36
C SER A 43 2.70 18.30 33.12
N CYS A 44 1.82 17.37 32.72
CA CYS A 44 0.62 17.02 33.50
C CYS A 44 0.94 15.86 34.44
N GLY A 45 1.08 16.11 35.72
CA GLY A 45 1.22 15.08 36.72
C GLY A 45 -0.15 14.51 37.12
N CYS A 46 -0.46 13.28 36.72
CA CYS A 46 -1.55 12.49 37.28
C CYS A 46 -1.01 11.69 38.47
N GLY A 47 -1.36 12.10 39.69
CA GLY A 47 -1.07 11.36 40.93
C GLY A 47 -2.05 10.18 41.06
N CYS A 48 -1.56 8.94 40.99
CA CYS A 48 -2.26 7.79 41.55
C CYS A 48 -1.82 7.63 42.99
N SER A 49 -2.79 7.67 43.90
CA SER A 49 -2.60 7.34 45.31
C SER A 49 -2.66 5.85 45.52
N ASP A 50 -1.55 5.21 45.86
CA ASP A 50 -1.54 3.88 46.46
C ASP A 50 -1.39 4.06 47.99
N GLU A 51 -2.45 3.67 48.69
CA GLU A 51 -2.37 3.35 50.11
C GLU A 51 -1.93 1.88 50.20
N ASP A 52 -0.72 1.65 50.70
CA ASP A 52 -0.46 0.60 51.69
C ASP A 52 0.98 0.68 52.17
N GLY A 53 1.14 0.67 53.52
CA GLY A 53 2.34 0.94 54.21
C GLY A 53 3.32 -0.24 54.32
N GLY A 54 4.57 0.09 54.52
CA GLY A 54 5.63 -0.87 54.88
C GLY A 54 7.03 -0.26 54.79
N ASP A 55 7.69 -0.21 55.89
CA ASP A 55 8.88 0.44 56.37
C ASP A 55 10.18 0.37 55.51
N PRO A 56 11.13 1.31 55.73
CA PRO A 56 12.31 1.50 54.90
C PRO A 56 13.54 0.77 55.48
N ASP A 57 14.33 0.18 54.60
CA ASP A 57 15.79 0.12 54.63
C ASP A 57 16.32 -0.94 53.66
N SER A 58 16.98 -0.51 52.62
CA SER A 58 18.31 -0.95 52.18
C SER A 58 18.61 -0.67 50.71
N HIS A 59 19.52 0.24 50.55
CA HIS A 59 20.58 0.34 49.53
C HIS A 59 20.44 -0.27 48.11
N ASN A 60 20.38 0.68 47.14
CA ASN A 60 21.31 0.79 46.01
C ASN A 60 21.24 -0.29 44.92
N LEU A 61 20.72 0.09 43.77
CA LEU A 61 21.39 0.04 42.48
C LEU A 61 20.39 0.23 41.31
N GLY A 62 20.64 1.24 40.52
CA GLY A 62 20.35 1.16 39.05
C GLY A 62 18.94 1.55 38.62
N ASP A 63 18.70 2.85 38.51
CA ASP A 63 17.67 3.42 37.64
C ASP A 63 17.71 2.82 36.25
N GLN A 64 16.64 2.13 35.87
CA GLN A 64 16.15 2.05 34.49
C GLN A 64 14.63 2.03 34.52
N ALA A 65 14.07 3.23 34.65
CA ALA A 65 12.66 3.46 34.38
C ALA A 65 12.40 3.29 32.90
N CYS A 66 11.60 2.29 32.50
CA CYS A 66 10.97 2.22 31.19
C CYS A 66 9.88 3.31 31.12
N GLY A 67 10.26 4.50 30.68
CA GLY A 67 9.34 5.56 30.36
C GLY A 67 8.71 5.27 28.99
N CYS A 68 7.47 4.79 28.96
CA CYS A 68 6.66 4.80 27.75
C CYS A 68 6.15 6.23 27.54
N GLY A 69 6.99 7.09 26.94
CA GLY A 69 6.55 8.36 26.38
C GLY A 69 5.88 8.08 25.04
N HIS A 70 4.65 8.52 24.91
CA HIS A 70 3.98 8.56 23.62
C HIS A 70 4.63 9.63 22.75
N ASP A 71 5.44 9.18 21.79
CA ASP A 71 5.68 9.90 20.55
C ASP A 71 5.70 8.87 19.43
N HIS A 72 4.75 9.04 18.52
CA HIS A 72 4.71 8.33 17.27
C HIS A 72 5.89 8.79 16.42
N HIS A 73 6.92 7.99 16.35
CA HIS A 73 7.75 7.74 15.17
C HIS A 73 8.91 6.84 15.57
N ASP A 74 9.15 5.86 14.68
CA ASP A 74 10.36 5.08 14.51
C ASP A 74 10.52 3.79 15.33
N GLY A 75 10.47 2.73 14.53
CA GLY A 75 11.26 1.51 14.60
C GLY A 75 11.65 0.98 15.99
N CYS A 76 10.86 0.06 16.53
CA CYS A 76 11.36 -0.81 17.59
C CYS A 76 12.53 -1.65 17.06
N SER A 77 13.75 -1.16 17.23
CA SER A 77 14.98 -1.95 17.13
C SER A 77 15.14 -2.76 18.42
N CYS A 78 14.63 -3.98 18.43
CA CYS A 78 14.94 -4.92 19.51
C CYS A 78 16.32 -5.53 19.23
N GLY A 79 17.34 -4.97 19.86
CA GLY A 79 18.65 -5.60 19.97
C GLY A 79 18.55 -6.98 20.63
N ASN A 80 19.42 -7.92 20.21
CA ASN A 80 19.55 -9.28 20.73
C ASN A 80 19.63 -9.33 22.24
N HIS A 81 18.48 -9.56 22.91
CA HIS A 81 18.44 -10.04 24.28
C HIS A 81 17.43 -11.19 24.38
N GLU A 82 17.88 -12.29 24.95
CA GLU A 82 17.04 -13.42 25.34
C GLU A 82 16.01 -12.95 26.38
N HIS A 83 14.75 -12.78 25.95
CA HIS A 83 13.66 -12.46 26.87
C HIS A 83 12.85 -13.70 27.22
N HIS A 84 12.78 -13.97 28.51
CA HIS A 84 11.75 -14.79 29.14
C HIS A 84 10.39 -14.11 28.95
N HIS A 85 9.46 -14.79 28.29
CA HIS A 85 8.10 -14.32 28.06
C HIS A 85 7.21 -14.64 29.25
N ASP A 86 6.93 -13.64 30.06
CA ASP A 86 5.72 -13.59 30.89
C ASP A 86 5.15 -12.16 30.84
N GLY A 87 4.05 -12.04 30.13
CA GLY A 87 3.05 -10.98 30.32
C GLY A 87 3.41 -9.56 29.93
N CYS A 88 3.57 -9.23 28.65
CA CYS A 88 3.49 -7.85 28.21
C CYS A 88 2.07 -7.56 27.69
N GLY A 89 1.31 -6.75 28.45
CA GLY A 89 -0.06 -6.31 28.14
C GLY A 89 -0.12 -5.08 27.25
N CYS A 90 0.83 -4.87 26.31
CA CYS A 90 0.75 -3.79 25.35
C CYS A 90 -0.19 -4.20 24.21
N GLY A 91 -1.29 -3.47 24.06
CA GLY A 91 -2.28 -3.64 22.97
C GLY A 91 -1.79 -3.17 21.59
N CYS A 92 -0.47 -3.17 21.33
CA CYS A 92 0.06 -2.98 20.00
C CYS A 92 -0.26 -4.26 19.20
N GLY A 93 -1.06 -4.15 18.17
CA GLY A 93 -1.42 -5.22 17.22
C GLY A 93 -0.25 -5.69 16.39
N CYS A 94 0.90 -5.96 17.02
CA CYS A 94 2.00 -6.69 16.41
C CYS A 94 1.46 -8.08 16.19
N GLY A 95 1.10 -8.40 14.94
CA GLY A 95 0.84 -9.77 14.52
C GLY A 95 2.08 -10.60 14.78
N HIS A 96 2.23 -11.08 16.03
CA HIS A 96 3.23 -12.09 16.32
C HIS A 96 2.78 -13.36 15.61
N ASP A 97 3.33 -13.55 14.43
CA ASP A 97 3.22 -14.78 13.70
C ASP A 97 3.65 -15.93 14.61
N HIS A 98 2.78 -16.91 14.75
CA HIS A 98 3.03 -18.16 15.49
C HIS A 98 4.20 -19.01 14.94
N GLU A 99 5.05 -18.45 14.09
CA GLU A 99 6.20 -19.12 13.46
C GLU A 99 7.36 -19.45 14.42
N HIS A 100 7.49 -18.73 15.55
CA HIS A 100 8.63 -18.98 16.45
C HIS A 100 8.50 -20.25 17.33
N ALA A 101 7.29 -20.76 17.53
CA ALA A 101 7.10 -21.99 18.32
C ALA A 101 7.62 -23.25 17.62
N ALA A 102 7.83 -23.23 16.29
CA ALA A 102 8.28 -24.38 15.52
C ALA A 102 9.80 -24.54 15.46
N GLN A 103 10.59 -23.59 15.94
CA GLN A 103 12.04 -23.56 15.76
C GLN A 103 12.86 -23.67 17.07
N ALA A 104 12.25 -23.85 18.23
CA ALA A 104 12.99 -24.08 19.46
C ALA A 104 13.92 -25.30 19.30
N PRO A 105 15.21 -25.25 19.69
CA PRO A 105 16.15 -26.34 19.54
C PRO A 105 15.65 -27.64 20.20
N PHE A 106 14.88 -27.52 21.27
CA PHE A 106 14.22 -28.65 21.94
C PHE A 106 13.19 -29.36 21.03
N SER A 107 12.51 -28.65 20.16
CA SER A 107 11.54 -29.24 19.21
C SER A 107 12.22 -30.13 18.14
N LYS A 108 13.43 -29.80 17.72
CA LYS A 108 14.21 -30.64 16.78
C LYS A 108 14.71 -31.91 17.43
N VAL A 109 15.21 -31.82 18.66
CA VAL A 109 15.66 -33.02 19.44
C VAL A 109 14.47 -33.91 19.74
N ALA A 110 13.35 -33.39 20.20
CA ALA A 110 12.14 -34.19 20.46
C ALA A 110 11.63 -34.87 19.19
N ALA A 111 11.67 -34.21 18.04
CA ALA A 111 11.26 -34.79 16.77
C ALA A 111 12.18 -35.92 16.32
N THR A 112 13.51 -35.80 16.47
CA THR A 112 14.47 -36.85 16.10
C THR A 112 14.39 -38.07 17.03
N VAL A 113 14.28 -37.84 18.33
CA VAL A 113 14.11 -38.91 19.31
C VAL A 113 12.75 -39.60 19.11
N GLY A 114 11.70 -38.85 18.91
CA GLY A 114 10.36 -39.38 18.63
C GLY A 114 10.32 -40.24 17.36
N ALA A 115 10.99 -39.78 16.29
CA ALA A 115 11.13 -40.55 15.05
C ALA A 115 11.89 -41.89 15.28
N ALA A 116 12.95 -41.86 16.07
CA ALA A 116 13.69 -43.09 16.43
C ALA A 116 12.82 -44.08 17.22
N ILE A 117 12.00 -43.60 18.17
CA ILE A 117 11.04 -44.42 18.93
C ILE A 117 9.98 -45.00 18.01
N ILE A 118 9.46 -44.24 17.04
CA ILE A 118 8.50 -44.72 16.03
C ILE A 118 9.15 -45.89 15.21
N ILE A 119 10.37 -45.71 14.75
CA ILE A 119 11.09 -46.74 14.00
C ILE A 119 11.27 -48.00 14.87
N MET A 120 11.62 -47.84 16.15
CA MET A 120 11.74 -48.97 17.08
C MET A 120 10.41 -49.71 17.25
N SER A 121 9.28 -49.04 17.22
CA SER A 121 7.95 -49.66 17.36
C SER A 121 7.64 -50.66 16.25
N PHE A 122 8.19 -50.50 15.04
CA PHE A 122 7.99 -51.45 13.93
C PHE A 122 8.81 -52.76 14.10
N ILE A 123 9.87 -52.72 14.91
CA ILE A 123 10.74 -53.89 15.16
C ILE A 123 10.25 -54.69 16.37
N MET A 124 9.33 -54.14 17.17
CA MET A 124 8.85 -54.75 18.41
C MET A 124 7.89 -55.91 18.14
N PRO A 125 8.15 -57.12 18.68
CA PRO A 125 7.34 -58.30 18.39
C PRO A 125 5.97 -58.30 19.10
N ILE A 126 5.84 -57.53 20.19
CA ILE A 126 4.63 -57.45 21.01
C ILE A 126 3.78 -56.27 20.55
N LYS A 127 2.61 -56.53 19.94
CA LYS A 127 1.75 -55.49 19.34
C LYS A 127 1.33 -54.39 20.34
N SER A 128 1.02 -54.73 21.59
CA SER A 128 0.64 -53.74 22.61
C SER A 128 1.81 -52.84 23.01
N ALA A 129 3.01 -53.37 23.13
CA ALA A 129 4.23 -52.60 23.40
C ALA A 129 4.62 -51.76 22.19
N ALA A 130 4.49 -52.28 20.98
CA ALA A 130 4.68 -51.52 19.74
C ALA A 130 3.73 -50.35 19.62
N ALA A 131 2.43 -50.52 19.92
CA ALA A 131 1.43 -49.44 19.94
C ALA A 131 1.77 -48.37 20.97
N PHE A 132 2.21 -48.73 22.16
CA PHE A 132 2.63 -47.80 23.21
C PHE A 132 3.85 -46.95 22.76
N LEU A 133 4.89 -47.60 22.23
CA LEU A 133 6.07 -46.90 21.68
C LEU A 133 5.69 -45.98 20.54
N MET A 134 4.82 -46.43 19.64
CA MET A 134 4.33 -45.60 18.54
C MET A 134 3.58 -44.36 19.04
N ALA A 135 2.69 -44.51 20.03
CA ALA A 135 1.98 -43.38 20.64
C ALA A 135 2.95 -42.41 21.32
N ALA A 136 3.91 -42.92 22.11
CA ALA A 136 4.92 -42.08 22.77
C ALA A 136 5.79 -41.32 21.76
N GLY A 137 6.27 -41.99 20.70
CA GLY A 137 7.02 -41.34 19.62
C GLY A 137 6.21 -40.29 18.86
N THR A 138 4.94 -40.60 18.60
CA THR A 138 4.01 -39.65 17.93
C THR A 138 3.78 -38.40 18.77
N LEU A 139 3.59 -38.55 20.08
CA LEU A 139 3.43 -37.40 20.99
C LEU A 139 4.71 -36.56 21.02
N MET A 140 5.90 -37.17 20.98
CA MET A 140 7.16 -36.42 20.91
C MET A 140 7.34 -35.68 19.58
N VAL A 141 7.02 -36.31 18.45
CA VAL A 141 7.09 -35.67 17.13
C VAL A 141 6.09 -34.53 17.04
N GLY A 142 4.87 -34.75 17.52
CA GLY A 142 3.75 -33.78 17.49
C GLY A 142 3.71 -32.78 18.65
N TYR A 143 4.63 -32.84 19.61
CA TYR A 143 4.62 -32.08 20.85
C TYR A 143 4.26 -30.58 20.68
N PRO A 144 4.88 -29.80 19.78
CA PRO A 144 4.52 -28.39 19.64
C PRO A 144 3.11 -28.19 19.08
N LEU A 145 2.67 -29.07 18.19
CA LEU A 145 1.33 -29.03 17.59
C LEU A 145 0.26 -29.26 18.64
N PHE A 146 0.45 -30.30 19.46
CA PHE A 146 -0.51 -30.68 20.50
C PHE A 146 -0.59 -29.64 21.62
N LEU A 147 0.54 -29.05 22.04
CA LEU A 147 0.50 -27.99 23.04
C LEU A 147 -0.26 -26.75 22.55
N THR A 148 -0.05 -26.35 21.31
CA THR A 148 -0.78 -25.22 20.72
C THR A 148 -2.25 -25.57 20.54
N GLY A 149 -2.56 -26.79 20.05
CA GLY A 149 -3.93 -27.26 19.90
C GLY A 149 -4.68 -27.34 21.24
N ILE A 150 -4.05 -27.86 22.31
CA ILE A 150 -4.65 -27.90 23.65
C ILE A 150 -4.89 -26.48 24.19
N LYS A 151 -3.93 -25.55 24.06
CA LYS A 151 -4.11 -24.17 24.45
C LYS A 151 -5.27 -23.49 23.70
N GLY A 152 -5.42 -23.77 22.41
CA GLY A 152 -6.57 -23.33 21.60
C GLY A 152 -7.90 -23.88 22.11
N LEU A 153 -7.98 -25.19 22.37
CA LEU A 153 -9.17 -25.86 22.87
C LEU A 153 -9.62 -25.32 24.25
N ILE A 154 -8.69 -25.05 25.15
CA ILE A 154 -8.97 -24.44 26.47
C ILE A 154 -9.57 -23.04 26.31
N LYS A 155 -9.16 -22.29 25.26
CA LYS A 155 -9.70 -20.96 24.93
C LYS A 155 -10.97 -21.02 24.06
N PHE A 156 -11.54 -22.20 23.83
CA PHE A 156 -12.68 -22.44 22.90
C PHE A 156 -12.41 -21.95 21.47
N SER A 157 -11.14 -21.85 21.05
CA SER A 157 -10.78 -21.60 19.68
C SER A 157 -10.56 -22.93 18.96
N PHE A 158 -11.55 -23.33 18.15
CA PHE A 158 -11.48 -24.57 17.37
C PHE A 158 -10.72 -24.29 16.07
N ASP A 159 -9.40 -24.17 16.17
CA ASP A 159 -8.48 -24.05 15.04
C ASP A 159 -8.08 -25.43 14.49
N GLU A 160 -7.29 -25.42 13.43
CA GLU A 160 -6.81 -26.64 12.78
C GLU A 160 -5.98 -27.55 13.71
N LEU A 161 -5.16 -26.93 14.59
CA LEU A 161 -4.33 -27.66 15.54
C LEU A 161 -5.19 -28.27 16.66
N GLY A 162 -6.24 -27.58 17.07
CA GLY A 162 -7.24 -28.09 18.00
C GLY A 162 -7.96 -29.30 17.44
N LEU A 163 -8.45 -29.24 16.19
CA LEU A 163 -9.11 -30.35 15.50
C LEU A 163 -8.18 -31.55 15.32
N LEU A 164 -6.94 -31.32 14.91
CA LEU A 164 -5.91 -32.36 14.80
C LEU A 164 -5.66 -33.03 16.16
N THR A 165 -5.53 -32.23 17.22
CA THR A 165 -5.28 -32.73 18.57
C THR A 165 -6.42 -33.61 19.04
N ILE A 166 -7.68 -33.20 18.86
CA ILE A 166 -8.85 -34.02 19.16
C ILE A 166 -8.80 -35.34 18.39
N ALA A 167 -8.54 -35.28 17.08
CA ALA A 167 -8.53 -36.47 16.23
C ALA A 167 -7.45 -37.48 16.64
N VAL A 168 -6.23 -37.01 16.89
CA VAL A 168 -5.09 -37.88 17.30
C VAL A 168 -5.32 -38.46 18.70
N MET A 169 -5.77 -37.64 19.66
CA MET A 169 -6.07 -38.12 21.03
C MET A 169 -7.23 -39.13 21.04
N ALA A 170 -8.26 -38.87 20.25
CA ALA A 170 -9.38 -39.80 20.09
C ALA A 170 -8.95 -41.12 19.39
N SER A 171 -8.04 -41.06 18.42
CA SER A 171 -7.45 -42.26 17.81
C SER A 171 -6.65 -43.11 18.82
N PHE A 172 -5.89 -42.46 19.72
CA PHE A 172 -5.23 -43.20 20.82
C PHE A 172 -6.23 -43.78 21.82
N GLY A 173 -7.34 -43.05 22.13
CA GLY A 173 -8.45 -43.59 22.94
C GLY A 173 -9.07 -44.82 22.29
N LEU A 174 -9.29 -44.81 20.99
CA LEU A 174 -9.82 -45.93 20.22
C LEU A 174 -8.80 -47.11 20.21
N ALA A 175 -7.50 -46.84 20.07
CA ALA A 175 -6.48 -47.86 20.13
C ALA A 175 -6.44 -48.62 21.45
N ALA A 176 -6.74 -47.96 22.57
CA ALA A 176 -6.78 -48.58 23.90
C ALA A 176 -7.95 -49.62 24.07
N VAL A 177 -9.01 -49.47 23.26
CA VAL A 177 -10.22 -50.29 23.34
C VAL A 177 -10.37 -51.26 22.16
N SER A 178 -9.56 -51.06 21.08
CA SER A 178 -9.66 -51.86 19.85
C SER A 178 -8.95 -53.22 19.97
N ALA A 179 -9.40 -54.18 19.14
CA ALA A 179 -8.79 -55.52 19.07
C ALA A 179 -7.37 -55.49 18.47
N ASP A 180 -7.02 -54.50 17.66
CA ASP A 180 -5.70 -54.24 17.13
C ASP A 180 -5.23 -52.81 17.48
N PRO A 181 -4.58 -52.65 18.67
CA PRO A 181 -4.10 -51.34 19.13
C PRO A 181 -3.01 -50.72 18.22
N PHE A 182 -2.26 -51.55 17.50
CA PHE A 182 -1.16 -51.10 16.65
C PHE A 182 -1.67 -50.36 15.40
N GLU A 183 -2.72 -50.87 14.76
CA GLU A 183 -3.31 -50.22 13.56
C GLU A 183 -3.83 -48.83 13.85
N ALA A 184 -4.56 -48.63 14.95
CA ALA A 184 -5.07 -47.31 15.33
C ALA A 184 -3.96 -46.33 15.75
N ALA A 185 -2.91 -46.83 16.43
CA ALA A 185 -1.74 -46.01 16.74
C ALA A 185 -0.94 -45.62 15.50
N MET A 186 -0.87 -46.51 14.49
CA MET A 186 -0.26 -46.23 13.20
C MET A 186 -0.98 -45.17 12.41
N GLU A 187 -2.33 -45.16 12.43
CA GLU A 187 -3.11 -44.06 11.82
C GLU A 187 -2.83 -42.72 12.48
N ALA A 188 -2.85 -42.64 13.81
CA ALA A 188 -2.52 -41.43 14.57
C ALA A 188 -1.10 -40.92 14.27
N MET A 189 -0.13 -41.81 14.19
CA MET A 189 1.26 -41.52 13.82
C MET A 189 1.34 -40.97 12.41
N ALA A 190 0.73 -41.64 11.43
CA ALA A 190 0.78 -41.22 10.03
C ALA A 190 0.19 -39.80 9.84
N VAL A 191 -0.95 -39.53 10.47
CA VAL A 191 -1.57 -38.20 10.47
C VAL A 191 -0.65 -37.14 11.06
N THR A 192 -0.07 -37.39 12.24
CA THR A 192 0.78 -36.42 12.92
C THR A 192 2.07 -36.13 12.12
N VAL A 193 2.70 -37.15 11.58
CA VAL A 193 3.93 -37.02 10.79
C VAL A 193 3.67 -36.30 9.47
N LEU A 194 2.61 -36.69 8.74
CA LEU A 194 2.23 -36.00 7.48
C LEU A 194 1.86 -34.57 7.72
N PHE A 195 1.09 -34.27 8.76
CA PHE A 195 0.75 -32.89 9.11
C PHE A 195 1.99 -32.08 9.47
N ARG A 196 2.94 -32.66 10.23
CA ARG A 196 4.21 -31.99 10.55
C ARG A 196 5.04 -31.69 9.31
N ILE A 197 5.14 -32.65 8.38
CA ILE A 197 5.84 -32.46 7.11
C ILE A 197 5.11 -31.38 6.28
N GLY A 198 3.78 -31.44 6.24
CA GLY A 198 2.95 -30.47 5.56
C GLY A 198 3.22 -29.04 6.02
N ASN A 199 3.13 -28.80 7.33
CA ASN A 199 3.39 -27.48 7.91
C ASN A 199 4.83 -27.00 7.64
N LEU A 200 5.83 -27.90 7.62
CA LEU A 200 7.19 -27.52 7.28
C LEU A 200 7.34 -27.10 5.81
N LEU A 201 6.70 -27.82 4.90
CA LEU A 201 6.71 -27.47 3.47
C LEU A 201 5.98 -26.16 3.21
N GLU A 202 4.85 -25.97 3.86
CA GLU A 202 4.05 -24.78 3.81
C GLU A 202 4.80 -23.55 4.33
N ALA A 203 5.36 -23.62 5.55
CA ALA A 203 6.17 -22.55 6.13
C ALA A 203 7.35 -22.15 5.22
N ARG A 204 8.03 -23.16 4.59
CA ARG A 204 9.09 -22.87 3.62
C ARG A 204 8.57 -22.19 2.35
N ALA A 205 7.42 -22.62 1.85
CA ALA A 205 6.81 -22.03 0.66
C ALA A 205 6.40 -20.57 0.91
N ILE A 206 5.78 -20.30 2.06
CA ILE A 206 5.40 -18.94 2.49
C ILE A 206 6.64 -18.07 2.71
N ALA A 207 7.64 -18.56 3.46
CA ALA A 207 8.88 -17.84 3.71
C ALA A 207 9.66 -17.54 2.41
N LYS A 208 9.65 -18.46 1.44
CA LYS A 208 10.21 -18.20 0.11
C LYS A 208 9.44 -17.13 -0.62
N SER A 209 8.10 -17.20 -0.60
CA SER A 209 7.25 -16.22 -1.26
C SER A 209 7.43 -14.83 -0.66
N ARG A 210 7.46 -14.70 0.68
CA ARG A 210 7.73 -13.43 1.36
C ARG A 210 9.10 -12.86 0.96
N ARG A 211 10.15 -13.68 0.98
CA ARG A 211 11.50 -13.27 0.54
C ARG A 211 11.55 -12.84 -0.93
N ASP A 212 10.85 -13.57 -1.81
CA ASP A 212 10.79 -13.23 -3.23
C ASP A 212 10.06 -11.87 -3.42
N ILE A 213 9.10 -11.52 -2.57
CA ILE A 213 8.41 -10.23 -2.56
C ILE A 213 9.29 -9.14 -1.92
N GLU A 214 9.94 -9.41 -0.79
CA GLU A 214 10.88 -8.48 -0.14
C GLU A 214 12.06 -8.15 -1.04
N ALA A 215 12.60 -9.12 -1.77
CA ALA A 215 13.66 -8.90 -2.76
C ALA A 215 13.22 -7.99 -3.93
N LEU A 216 11.90 -7.81 -4.14
CA LEU A 216 11.37 -6.87 -5.13
C LEU A 216 11.34 -5.42 -4.63
N THR A 217 11.35 -5.24 -3.31
CA THR A 217 11.37 -3.93 -2.65
C THR A 217 12.79 -3.51 -2.25
N ASP A 218 13.80 -4.37 -2.47
CA ASP A 218 15.22 -4.07 -2.22
C ASP A 218 15.79 -3.19 -3.34
N ILE A 219 15.19 -2.01 -3.48
CA ILE A 219 15.58 -0.97 -4.44
C ILE A 219 16.55 0.01 -3.77
N ARG A 220 16.69 -0.05 -2.44
CA ARG A 220 17.44 0.90 -1.61
C ARG A 220 18.95 0.66 -1.71
N PRO A 221 19.73 1.63 -2.15
CA PRO A 221 21.19 1.56 -2.03
C PRO A 221 21.60 1.92 -0.59
N ASP A 222 22.54 1.15 -0.05
CA ASP A 222 23.03 1.34 1.32
C ASP A 222 24.13 2.41 1.41
N ILE A 223 24.76 2.79 0.29
CA ILE A 223 25.96 3.61 0.24
C ILE A 223 25.79 4.76 -0.76
N ALA A 224 26.22 5.96 -0.37
CA ALA A 224 26.33 7.15 -1.22
C ALA A 224 27.77 7.63 -1.30
N THR A 225 28.21 8.14 -2.46
CA THR A 225 29.52 8.79 -2.63
C THR A 225 29.33 10.30 -2.53
N LEU A 226 29.68 10.89 -1.37
CA LEU A 226 29.68 12.34 -1.17
C LEU A 226 30.92 12.98 -1.79
N VAL A 227 30.74 14.19 -2.30
CA VAL A 227 31.83 15.06 -2.73
C VAL A 227 31.89 16.28 -1.82
N ASP A 228 33.01 16.47 -1.16
CA ASP A 228 33.26 17.62 -0.28
C ASP A 228 33.60 18.88 -1.10
N THR A 229 33.56 20.06 -0.49
CA THR A 229 33.91 21.35 -1.08
C THR A 229 35.32 21.37 -1.71
N ASP A 230 36.22 20.53 -1.20
CA ASP A 230 37.60 20.36 -1.70
C ASP A 230 37.70 19.30 -2.82
N GLY A 231 36.56 18.71 -3.29
CA GLY A 231 36.56 17.72 -4.34
C GLY A 231 36.89 16.28 -3.88
N ASN A 232 37.12 16.07 -2.58
CA ASN A 232 37.39 14.73 -2.04
C ASN A 232 36.15 13.85 -2.05
N GLN A 233 36.27 12.60 -2.51
CA GLN A 233 35.19 11.63 -2.54
C GLN A 233 35.23 10.77 -1.27
N ARG A 234 34.09 10.64 -0.58
CA ARG A 234 33.91 9.77 0.59
C ARG A 234 32.67 8.94 0.47
N GLN A 235 32.80 7.63 0.65
CA GLN A 235 31.64 6.75 0.77
C GLN A 235 31.07 6.84 2.18
N VAL A 236 29.76 7.02 2.26
CA VAL A 236 29.00 7.12 3.52
C VAL A 236 27.74 6.26 3.41
N PRO A 237 27.18 5.79 4.54
CA PRO A 237 25.84 5.21 4.53
C PRO A 237 24.83 6.22 3.98
N ALA A 238 23.95 5.79 3.07
CA ALA A 238 22.99 6.67 2.42
C ALA A 238 22.05 7.35 3.45
N GLU A 239 21.76 6.68 4.57
CA GLU A 239 20.96 7.20 5.70
C GLU A 239 21.54 8.47 6.35
N THR A 240 22.85 8.69 6.23
CA THR A 240 23.53 9.83 6.84
C THR A 240 23.60 11.07 5.95
N VAL A 241 23.14 10.95 4.70
CA VAL A 241 23.21 12.03 3.71
C VAL A 241 22.09 13.02 3.93
N GLN A 242 22.45 14.29 4.08
CA GLN A 242 21.48 15.38 4.29
C GLN A 242 21.00 15.96 2.95
N PRO A 243 19.78 16.54 2.90
CA PRO A 243 19.33 17.31 1.76
C PRO A 243 20.30 18.47 1.46
N GLY A 244 20.57 18.71 0.18
CA GLY A 244 21.54 19.73 -0.28
C GLY A 244 22.96 19.23 -0.41
N SER A 245 23.29 18.00 -0.01
CA SER A 245 24.62 17.40 -0.19
C SER A 245 24.93 17.12 -1.65
N ILE A 246 26.20 17.18 -2.03
CA ILE A 246 26.65 16.84 -3.38
C ILE A 246 27.08 15.38 -3.41
N ILE A 247 26.50 14.61 -4.30
CA ILE A 247 26.81 13.20 -4.53
C ILE A 247 27.34 12.97 -5.94
N LEU A 248 28.19 11.96 -6.08
CA LEU A 248 28.74 11.51 -7.35
C LEU A 248 28.17 10.16 -7.73
N LEU A 249 27.65 10.06 -8.95
CA LEU A 249 27.07 8.84 -9.51
C LEU A 249 27.90 8.38 -10.71
N LYS A 250 28.53 7.24 -10.60
CA LYS A 250 29.30 6.58 -11.68
C LYS A 250 28.38 5.64 -12.47
N ALA A 251 28.80 5.25 -13.66
CA ALA A 251 28.12 4.21 -14.41
C ALA A 251 28.04 2.90 -13.59
N GLY A 252 26.86 2.34 -13.47
CA GLY A 252 26.52 1.18 -12.64
C GLY A 252 26.05 1.54 -11.22
N ASP A 253 26.21 2.76 -10.74
CA ASP A 253 25.75 3.17 -9.41
C ASP A 253 24.23 3.33 -9.39
N ARG A 254 23.63 2.93 -8.26
CA ARG A 254 22.25 3.27 -7.94
C ARG A 254 22.17 4.65 -7.30
N VAL A 255 21.17 5.42 -7.66
CA VAL A 255 20.85 6.70 -7.05
C VAL A 255 20.43 6.47 -5.58
N PRO A 256 21.20 6.98 -4.60
CA PRO A 256 20.94 6.68 -3.18
C PRO A 256 19.75 7.44 -2.62
N ILE A 257 19.57 8.67 -3.03
CA ILE A 257 18.54 9.60 -2.55
C ILE A 257 18.07 10.43 -3.74
N ASP A 258 16.82 10.89 -3.72
CA ASP A 258 16.29 11.76 -4.77
C ASP A 258 17.18 12.99 -4.92
N CYS A 259 17.66 13.26 -6.13
CA CYS A 259 18.63 14.30 -6.41
C CYS A 259 18.39 14.99 -7.75
N GLU A 260 19.03 16.16 -7.93
CA GLU A 260 19.02 16.94 -9.16
C GLU A 260 20.42 16.99 -9.75
N VAL A 261 20.55 16.78 -11.05
CA VAL A 261 21.83 16.79 -11.76
C VAL A 261 22.38 18.22 -11.83
N LEU A 262 23.55 18.45 -11.26
CA LEU A 262 24.27 19.72 -11.34
C LEU A 262 25.18 19.78 -12.58
N SER A 263 25.82 18.66 -12.92
CA SER A 263 26.71 18.54 -14.08
C SER A 263 26.87 17.11 -14.53
N GLY A 264 27.17 16.92 -15.80
CA GLY A 264 27.26 15.63 -16.46
C GLY A 264 26.04 15.33 -17.29
N THR A 265 26.14 14.29 -18.14
CA THR A 265 25.03 13.72 -18.92
C THR A 265 25.13 12.21 -18.89
N GLY A 266 24.02 11.50 -18.97
CA GLY A 266 23.99 10.04 -18.97
C GLY A 266 22.59 9.48 -19.16
N TYR A 267 22.48 8.16 -19.29
CA TYR A 267 21.22 7.46 -19.31
C TYR A 267 20.96 6.81 -17.95
N ILE A 268 19.74 6.93 -17.47
CA ILE A 268 19.29 6.41 -16.17
C ILE A 268 18.24 5.34 -16.42
N ASP A 269 18.50 4.13 -15.96
CA ASP A 269 17.52 3.06 -15.92
C ASP A 269 16.58 3.25 -14.72
N ILE A 270 15.34 3.62 -15.02
CA ILE A 270 14.27 3.85 -14.05
C ILE A 270 13.33 2.66 -13.94
N SER A 271 13.61 1.55 -14.63
CA SER A 271 12.72 0.40 -14.77
C SER A 271 12.35 -0.27 -13.44
N ALA A 272 13.27 -0.25 -12.47
CA ALA A 272 13.04 -0.81 -11.15
C ALA A 272 12.00 -0.03 -10.33
N ILE A 273 11.78 1.25 -10.65
CA ILE A 273 10.89 2.16 -9.92
C ILE A 273 9.59 2.37 -10.69
N THR A 274 9.69 2.74 -11.96
CA THR A 274 8.54 3.12 -12.79
C THR A 274 7.98 1.97 -13.62
N GLY A 275 8.74 0.88 -13.76
CA GLY A 275 8.41 -0.23 -14.67
C GLY A 275 8.65 0.07 -16.16
N GLU A 276 9.24 1.23 -16.48
CA GLU A 276 9.53 1.63 -17.88
C GLU A 276 10.81 0.97 -18.38
N PRO A 277 10.76 0.26 -19.54
CA PRO A 277 11.92 -0.51 -20.01
C PRO A 277 13.00 0.34 -20.69
N LEU A 278 12.70 1.60 -21.04
CA LEU A 278 13.64 2.48 -21.75
C LEU A 278 14.33 3.40 -20.73
N PRO A 279 15.68 3.48 -20.76
CA PRO A 279 16.39 4.43 -19.93
C PRO A 279 16.04 5.88 -20.30
N ALA A 280 15.94 6.74 -19.28
CA ALA A 280 15.70 8.16 -19.44
C ALA A 280 17.03 8.89 -19.61
N PHE A 281 17.10 9.86 -20.51
CA PHE A 281 18.26 10.74 -20.65
C PHE A 281 18.27 11.78 -19.54
N ALA A 282 19.40 11.93 -18.86
CA ALA A 282 19.61 12.89 -17.79
C ALA A 282 20.67 13.90 -18.17
N GLU A 283 20.35 15.17 -17.95
CA GLU A 283 21.21 16.34 -18.16
C GLU A 283 21.09 17.31 -16.99
N GLN A 284 21.82 18.41 -17.03
CA GLN A 284 21.75 19.42 -15.96
C GLN A 284 20.31 19.89 -15.71
N GLY A 285 19.87 19.86 -14.43
CA GLY A 285 18.51 20.18 -14.00
C GLY A 285 17.56 18.97 -14.00
N SER A 286 17.97 17.80 -14.52
CA SER A 286 17.14 16.58 -14.46
C SER A 286 17.04 16.06 -13.04
N ARG A 287 15.81 15.68 -12.62
CA ARG A 287 15.57 15.01 -11.33
C ARG A 287 15.73 13.51 -11.47
N LEU A 288 16.51 12.92 -10.58
CA LEU A 288 16.74 11.48 -10.49
C LEU A 288 16.09 10.94 -9.23
N LEU A 289 15.33 9.85 -9.38
CA LEU A 289 14.67 9.17 -8.28
C LEU A 289 15.62 8.14 -7.63
N SER A 290 15.60 8.08 -6.32
CA SER A 290 16.32 7.08 -5.53
C SER A 290 15.92 5.66 -5.97
N GLY A 291 16.93 4.78 -6.12
CA GLY A 291 16.74 3.40 -6.60
C GLY A 291 16.91 3.22 -8.12
N SER A 292 16.91 4.29 -8.94
CA SER A 292 17.28 4.22 -10.35
C SER A 292 18.78 3.94 -10.52
N ILE A 293 19.19 3.46 -11.69
CA ILE A 293 20.59 3.07 -11.97
C ILE A 293 21.16 3.97 -13.06
N ASN A 294 22.28 4.60 -12.78
CA ASN A 294 23.06 5.29 -13.81
C ASN A 294 23.71 4.24 -14.73
N THR A 295 23.32 4.19 -16.00
CA THR A 295 23.84 3.18 -16.94
C THR A 295 25.13 3.60 -17.59
N ASP A 296 25.37 4.91 -17.76
CA ASP A 296 26.56 5.47 -18.37
C ASP A 296 26.84 6.90 -17.86
N GLY A 297 28.02 7.39 -18.12
CA GLY A 297 28.41 8.74 -17.75
C GLY A 297 28.78 8.91 -16.28
N LEU A 298 29.25 10.10 -15.96
CA LEU A 298 29.57 10.54 -14.60
C LEU A 298 28.66 11.74 -14.28
N LEU A 299 27.83 11.60 -13.28
CA LEU A 299 26.89 12.64 -12.88
C LEU A 299 27.25 13.19 -11.51
N THR A 300 27.27 14.50 -11.38
CA THR A 300 27.35 15.19 -10.08
C THR A 300 25.96 15.72 -9.77
N CYS A 301 25.40 15.30 -8.64
CA CYS A 301 24.02 15.60 -8.29
C CYS A 301 23.93 16.23 -6.90
N LYS A 302 22.89 17.04 -6.68
CA LYS A 302 22.54 17.63 -5.40
C LYS A 302 21.32 16.92 -4.84
N THR A 303 21.39 16.40 -3.62
CA THR A 303 20.26 15.74 -2.96
C THR A 303 19.14 16.73 -2.65
N VAL A 304 17.89 16.36 -2.93
CA VAL A 304 16.69 17.21 -2.75
C VAL A 304 15.77 16.72 -1.64
N ALA A 305 15.94 15.50 -1.19
CA ALA A 305 15.13 14.87 -0.15
C ALA A 305 16.02 14.26 0.95
N SER A 306 15.41 13.91 2.08
CA SER A 306 16.05 13.04 3.07
C SER A 306 16.03 11.58 2.60
N PHE A 307 16.82 10.70 3.23
CA PHE A 307 16.81 9.28 2.92
C PHE A 307 15.43 8.63 3.16
N GLU A 308 14.76 9.01 4.26
CA GLU A 308 13.44 8.50 4.61
C GLU A 308 12.33 9.00 3.64
N ASP A 309 12.47 10.23 3.13
CA ASP A 309 11.52 10.85 2.20
C ASP A 309 11.84 10.55 0.73
N SER A 310 12.86 9.74 0.47
CA SER A 310 13.23 9.35 -0.90
C SER A 310 12.17 8.46 -1.56
N ALA A 311 12.11 8.48 -2.89
CA ALA A 311 11.16 7.69 -3.68
C ALA A 311 11.21 6.20 -3.31
N ALA A 312 12.41 5.62 -3.21
CA ALA A 312 12.57 4.21 -2.81
C ALA A 312 12.02 3.93 -1.41
N SER A 313 12.30 4.80 -0.42
CA SER A 313 11.80 4.65 0.95
C SER A 313 10.27 4.73 1.01
N ARG A 314 9.67 5.71 0.31
CA ARG A 314 8.21 5.83 0.19
C ARG A 314 7.56 4.61 -0.45
N ILE A 315 8.15 4.08 -1.53
CA ILE A 315 7.67 2.85 -2.19
C ILE A 315 7.69 1.67 -1.23
N ILE A 316 8.79 1.45 -0.52
CA ILE A 316 8.93 0.35 0.45
C ILE A 316 7.90 0.48 1.57
N LYS A 317 7.72 1.69 2.12
CA LYS A 317 6.72 1.97 3.17
C LYS A 317 5.31 1.63 2.68
N LEU A 318 4.91 2.12 1.51
CA LEU A 318 3.59 1.86 0.91
C LEU A 318 3.35 0.36 0.65
N VAL A 319 4.36 -0.37 0.16
CA VAL A 319 4.25 -1.83 -0.05
C VAL A 319 4.09 -2.57 1.28
N ARG A 320 4.82 -2.16 2.33
CA ARG A 320 4.71 -2.76 3.67
C ARG A 320 3.35 -2.50 4.30
N GLU A 321 2.86 -1.26 4.29
CA GLU A 321 1.53 -0.89 4.79
C GLU A 321 0.40 -1.60 4.01
N SER A 322 0.60 -1.82 2.71
CA SER A 322 -0.34 -2.55 1.85
C SER A 322 -0.55 -3.99 2.30
N ALA A 323 0.47 -4.60 2.88
CA ALA A 323 0.42 -5.96 3.41
C ALA A 323 -0.52 -6.09 4.63
N GLU A 324 -0.77 -5.01 5.36
CA GLU A 324 -1.58 -5.00 6.58
C GLU A 324 -3.07 -4.81 6.29
N ARG A 325 -3.45 -4.20 5.17
CA ARG A 325 -4.85 -3.93 4.80
C ARG A 325 -5.51 -5.13 4.14
N LYS A 326 -6.31 -5.87 4.93
CA LYS A 326 -7.02 -7.08 4.49
C LYS A 326 -8.14 -6.80 3.48
N GLY A 327 -8.19 -7.59 2.42
CA GLY A 327 -9.28 -7.54 1.44
C GLY A 327 -10.60 -8.15 1.93
N ASN A 328 -11.67 -7.91 1.15
CA ASN A 328 -12.98 -8.48 1.43
C ASN A 328 -12.97 -10.02 1.42
N ALA A 329 -12.24 -10.65 0.49
CA ALA A 329 -12.10 -12.10 0.41
C ALA A 329 -11.44 -12.68 1.66
N GLU A 330 -10.38 -12.05 2.17
CA GLU A 330 -9.69 -12.46 3.40
C GLU A 330 -10.60 -12.31 4.63
N THR A 331 -11.34 -11.19 4.71
CA THR A 331 -12.28 -10.93 5.78
C THR A 331 -13.43 -11.94 5.74
N LEU A 332 -13.95 -12.28 4.56
CA LEU A 332 -15.01 -13.26 4.35
C LEU A 332 -14.55 -14.66 4.76
N ILE A 333 -13.34 -15.07 4.36
CA ILE A 333 -12.75 -16.35 4.76
C ILE A 333 -12.58 -16.43 6.28
N SER A 334 -12.11 -15.36 6.92
CA SER A 334 -11.98 -15.33 8.38
C SER A 334 -13.32 -15.42 9.11
N ARG A 335 -14.37 -14.77 8.59
CA ARG A 335 -15.74 -14.90 9.13
C ARG A 335 -16.32 -16.30 8.88
N PHE A 336 -16.10 -16.84 7.69
CA PHE A 336 -16.53 -18.20 7.33
C PHE A 336 -15.91 -19.22 8.28
N ALA A 337 -14.61 -19.14 8.55
CA ALA A 337 -13.92 -20.06 9.46
C ALA A 337 -14.53 -20.07 10.87
N LYS A 338 -14.94 -18.90 11.40
CA LYS A 338 -15.58 -18.79 12.72
C LYS A 338 -16.91 -19.54 12.83
N ILE A 339 -17.68 -19.65 11.76
CA ILE A 339 -18.97 -20.35 11.72
C ILE A 339 -18.78 -21.80 11.27
N TYR A 340 -17.93 -22.02 10.29
CA TYR A 340 -17.68 -23.31 9.68
C TYR A 340 -17.11 -24.33 10.67
N THR A 341 -16.11 -23.95 11.46
CA THR A 341 -15.43 -24.89 12.36
C THR A 341 -16.36 -25.46 13.43
N PRO A 342 -17.17 -24.70 14.19
CA PRO A 342 -18.15 -25.26 15.11
C PRO A 342 -19.19 -26.15 14.42
N ALA A 343 -19.62 -25.76 13.21
CA ALA A 343 -20.60 -26.56 12.45
C ALA A 343 -20.02 -27.93 12.05
N VAL A 344 -18.74 -27.96 11.65
CA VAL A 344 -18.00 -29.18 11.32
C VAL A 344 -17.87 -30.10 12.55
N VAL A 345 -17.53 -29.55 13.71
CA VAL A 345 -17.42 -30.32 14.96
C VAL A 345 -18.79 -30.93 15.34
N ALA A 346 -19.83 -30.14 15.25
CA ALA A 346 -21.19 -30.63 15.50
C ALA A 346 -21.64 -31.75 14.53
N MET A 347 -21.28 -31.58 13.23
CA MET A 347 -21.57 -32.60 12.21
C MET A 347 -20.76 -33.88 12.42
N ALA A 348 -19.48 -33.78 12.81
CA ALA A 348 -18.64 -34.92 13.16
C ALA A 348 -19.19 -35.68 14.37
N ALA A 349 -19.62 -34.95 15.41
CA ALA A 349 -20.29 -35.55 16.57
C ALA A 349 -21.57 -36.27 16.19
N LEU A 350 -22.41 -35.65 15.33
CA LEU A 350 -23.61 -36.25 14.80
C LEU A 350 -23.31 -37.54 14.01
N LEU A 351 -22.27 -37.52 13.16
CA LEU A 351 -21.82 -38.67 12.37
C LEU A 351 -21.30 -39.81 13.25
N ALA A 352 -20.68 -39.49 14.39
CA ALA A 352 -20.20 -40.49 15.34
C ALA A 352 -21.33 -41.20 16.10
N VAL A 353 -22.43 -40.48 16.43
CA VAL A 353 -23.43 -40.93 17.37
C VAL A 353 -24.73 -41.42 16.66
N LEU A 354 -25.22 -40.67 15.67
CA LEU A 354 -26.54 -40.95 15.07
C LEU A 354 -26.60 -42.28 14.32
N PRO A 355 -25.65 -42.67 13.44
CA PRO A 355 -25.76 -43.93 12.71
C PRO A 355 -25.67 -45.19 13.60
N PRO A 356 -24.81 -45.26 14.63
CA PRO A 356 -24.85 -46.38 15.58
C PRO A 356 -26.18 -46.49 16.31
N LEU A 357 -26.80 -45.37 16.72
CA LEU A 357 -28.12 -45.36 17.35
C LEU A 357 -29.24 -45.87 16.43
N LEU A 358 -29.11 -45.64 15.13
CA LEU A 358 -30.00 -46.13 14.09
C LEU A 358 -29.69 -47.58 13.66
N GLY A 359 -28.75 -48.26 14.29
CA GLY A 359 -28.40 -49.65 13.96
C GLY A 359 -27.58 -49.83 12.66
N LEU A 360 -27.02 -48.77 12.11
CA LEU A 360 -26.28 -48.79 10.84
C LEU A 360 -24.83 -49.28 11.00
N GLY A 361 -24.47 -49.85 12.16
CA GLY A 361 -23.15 -50.43 12.43
C GLY A 361 -22.60 -50.08 13.81
N GLY A 362 -21.46 -50.64 14.18
CA GLY A 362 -20.81 -50.41 15.47
C GLY A 362 -20.25 -49.00 15.66
N PHE A 363 -20.26 -48.49 16.90
CA PHE A 363 -19.82 -47.15 17.28
C PHE A 363 -18.37 -46.88 16.79
N GLY A 364 -17.42 -47.77 16.97
CA GLY A 364 -16.03 -47.61 16.56
C GLY A 364 -15.85 -47.29 15.07
N LYS A 365 -16.66 -47.93 14.21
CA LYS A 365 -16.62 -47.68 12.75
C LYS A 365 -17.09 -46.29 12.40
N TRP A 366 -18.14 -45.79 12.99
CA TRP A 366 -18.68 -44.45 12.70
C TRP A 366 -17.87 -43.38 13.40
N PHE A 367 -17.30 -43.68 14.56
CA PHE A 367 -16.36 -42.77 15.25
C PHE A 367 -15.09 -42.55 14.43
N SER A 368 -14.47 -43.62 13.87
CA SER A 368 -13.32 -43.48 12.95
C SER A 368 -13.69 -42.63 11.72
N ARG A 369 -14.86 -42.82 11.12
CA ARG A 369 -15.33 -41.99 9.99
C ARG A 369 -15.52 -40.51 10.40
N ALA A 370 -16.04 -40.26 11.59
CA ALA A 370 -16.21 -38.93 12.14
C ALA A 370 -14.84 -38.23 12.35
N LEU A 371 -13.81 -38.98 12.76
CA LEU A 371 -12.44 -38.45 12.88
C LEU A 371 -11.84 -38.10 11.51
N VAL A 372 -12.05 -38.95 10.50
CA VAL A 372 -11.64 -38.63 9.11
C VAL A 372 -12.34 -37.39 8.60
N PHE A 373 -13.68 -37.27 8.85
CA PHE A 373 -14.46 -36.11 8.49
C PHE A 373 -13.94 -34.84 9.18
N LEU A 374 -13.62 -34.92 10.48
CA LEU A 374 -13.10 -33.80 11.27
C LEU A 374 -11.77 -33.29 10.70
N VAL A 375 -10.82 -34.18 10.45
CA VAL A 375 -9.51 -33.83 9.92
C VAL A 375 -9.60 -33.27 8.50
N ALA A 376 -10.41 -33.91 7.62
CA ALA A 376 -10.60 -33.46 6.24
C ALA A 376 -11.25 -32.07 6.12
N SER A 377 -11.95 -31.64 7.15
CA SER A 377 -12.73 -30.39 7.13
C SER A 377 -11.90 -29.12 7.35
N CYS A 378 -10.60 -29.18 7.72
CA CYS A 378 -9.80 -27.97 7.92
C CYS A 378 -9.74 -27.10 6.65
N PRO A 379 -10.05 -25.79 6.70
CA PRO A 379 -10.00 -24.92 5.54
C PRO A 379 -8.58 -24.36 5.25
N CYS A 380 -7.49 -25.08 5.62
CA CYS A 380 -6.11 -24.61 5.61
C CYS A 380 -5.69 -24.02 4.26
N ALA A 381 -5.99 -24.73 3.16
CA ALA A 381 -5.65 -24.27 1.81
C ALA A 381 -6.28 -22.91 1.45
N LEU A 382 -7.50 -22.63 1.95
CA LEU A 382 -8.19 -21.36 1.68
C LEU A 382 -7.57 -20.21 2.48
N VAL A 383 -7.35 -20.45 3.78
CA VAL A 383 -6.85 -19.43 4.71
C VAL A 383 -5.47 -18.92 4.31
N ILE A 384 -4.63 -19.77 3.70
CA ILE A 384 -3.25 -19.45 3.33
C ILE A 384 -3.13 -19.00 1.89
N SER A 385 -3.76 -19.72 0.94
CA SER A 385 -3.53 -19.45 -0.48
C SER A 385 -4.13 -18.13 -0.95
N VAL A 386 -5.25 -17.67 -0.36
CA VAL A 386 -5.92 -16.45 -0.81
C VAL A 386 -5.12 -15.20 -0.45
N PRO A 387 -4.72 -14.95 0.83
CA PRO A 387 -3.83 -13.85 1.15
C PRO A 387 -2.56 -13.86 0.32
N LEU A 388 -1.91 -15.02 0.21
CA LEU A 388 -0.69 -15.17 -0.58
C LEU A 388 -0.87 -14.79 -2.05
N THR A 389 -2.04 -15.11 -2.65
CA THR A 389 -2.36 -14.73 -4.03
C THR A 389 -2.43 -13.21 -4.17
N PHE A 390 -3.08 -12.53 -3.22
CA PHE A 390 -3.15 -11.07 -3.24
C PHE A 390 -1.78 -10.42 -2.99
N PHE A 391 -0.97 -10.96 -2.07
CA PHE A 391 0.40 -10.50 -1.88
C PHE A 391 1.24 -10.64 -3.16
N ALA A 392 1.13 -11.77 -3.86
CA ALA A 392 1.80 -11.97 -5.13
C ALA A 392 1.31 -10.98 -6.20
N GLY A 393 0.02 -10.63 -6.18
CA GLY A 393 -0.59 -9.63 -7.05
C GLY A 393 -0.07 -8.22 -6.78
N ILE A 394 0.02 -7.81 -5.51
CA ILE A 394 0.59 -6.53 -5.07
C ILE A 394 2.08 -6.47 -5.48
N GLY A 395 2.85 -7.52 -5.23
CA GLY A 395 4.25 -7.59 -5.64
C GLY A 395 4.44 -7.53 -7.16
N MET A 396 3.53 -8.14 -7.94
CA MET A 396 3.54 -8.00 -9.41
C MET A 396 3.22 -6.57 -9.85
N ALA A 397 2.24 -5.90 -9.22
CA ALA A 397 1.89 -4.52 -9.51
C ALA A 397 3.06 -3.57 -9.20
N SER A 398 3.72 -3.76 -8.04
CA SER A 398 4.88 -2.95 -7.65
C SER A 398 6.04 -3.04 -8.66
N ARG A 399 6.29 -4.22 -9.23
CA ARG A 399 7.30 -4.39 -10.31
C ARG A 399 6.99 -3.60 -11.59
N GLU A 400 5.73 -3.32 -11.82
CA GLU A 400 5.25 -2.53 -12.97
C GLU A 400 5.12 -1.04 -12.62
N GLY A 401 5.71 -0.60 -11.49
CA GLY A 401 5.60 0.77 -11.01
C GLY A 401 4.19 1.16 -10.54
N ILE A 402 3.40 0.20 -10.08
CA ILE A 402 2.03 0.40 -9.62
C ILE A 402 1.93 0.01 -8.16
N LEU A 403 1.77 0.97 -7.27
CA LEU A 403 1.66 0.76 -5.84
C LEU A 403 0.19 0.67 -5.44
N VAL A 404 -0.22 -0.46 -4.88
CA VAL A 404 -1.61 -0.71 -4.45
C VAL A 404 -1.64 -0.82 -2.94
N LYS A 405 -2.41 0.00 -2.24
CA LYS A 405 -2.44 0.10 -0.77
C LYS A 405 -3.25 -1.01 -0.07
N GLY A 406 -3.38 -2.19 -0.69
CA GLY A 406 -3.99 -3.35 -0.05
C GLY A 406 -4.78 -4.25 -0.98
N SER A 407 -5.04 -5.47 -0.53
CA SER A 407 -5.77 -6.49 -1.28
C SER A 407 -7.22 -6.08 -1.62
N LEU A 408 -7.85 -5.27 -0.76
CA LEU A 408 -9.18 -4.70 -1.00
C LEU A 408 -9.24 -3.90 -2.32
N TYR A 409 -8.22 -3.10 -2.57
CA TYR A 409 -8.18 -2.22 -3.75
C TYR A 409 -7.91 -3.01 -5.05
N LEU A 410 -7.14 -4.11 -4.98
CA LEU A 410 -7.06 -5.04 -6.10
C LEU A 410 -8.41 -5.68 -6.43
N GLU A 411 -9.19 -6.08 -5.41
CA GLU A 411 -10.53 -6.62 -5.63
C GLU A 411 -11.47 -5.60 -6.29
N LYS A 412 -11.47 -4.37 -5.79
CA LYS A 412 -12.28 -3.28 -6.35
C LYS A 412 -11.85 -2.93 -7.77
N LEU A 413 -10.52 -2.81 -8.01
CA LEU A 413 -9.95 -2.49 -9.32
C LEU A 413 -10.31 -3.56 -10.39
N ALA A 414 -10.32 -4.84 -9.99
CA ALA A 414 -10.75 -5.93 -10.87
C ALA A 414 -12.22 -5.82 -11.31
N LYS A 415 -13.07 -5.24 -10.45
CA LYS A 415 -14.52 -5.09 -10.65
C LYS A 415 -14.93 -3.75 -11.21
N ALA A 416 -14.01 -2.81 -11.37
CA ALA A 416 -14.31 -1.45 -11.82
C ALA A 416 -14.99 -1.44 -13.19
N THR A 417 -16.06 -0.66 -13.28
CA THR A 417 -16.93 -0.52 -14.46
C THR A 417 -16.99 0.90 -15.00
N CYS A 418 -16.53 1.89 -14.21
CA CYS A 418 -16.47 3.29 -14.55
C CYS A 418 -15.09 3.86 -14.24
N ALA A 419 -14.60 4.79 -15.07
CA ALA A 419 -13.38 5.52 -14.83
C ALA A 419 -13.59 7.01 -15.09
N ALA A 420 -13.23 7.84 -14.14
CA ALA A 420 -13.26 9.29 -14.26
C ALA A 420 -11.84 9.84 -14.14
N PHE A 421 -11.48 10.76 -15.01
CA PHE A 421 -10.16 11.38 -15.04
C PHE A 421 -10.26 12.86 -14.73
N ASP A 422 -9.36 13.38 -13.91
CA ASP A 422 -9.08 14.80 -13.96
C ASP A 422 -8.45 15.17 -15.31
N LYS A 423 -8.63 16.40 -15.79
CA LYS A 423 -8.02 16.84 -17.04
C LYS A 423 -6.58 17.27 -16.83
N THR A 424 -6.38 18.28 -15.99
CA THR A 424 -5.11 19.01 -15.87
C THR A 424 -4.09 18.19 -15.09
N GLY A 425 -2.86 18.02 -15.63
CA GLY A 425 -1.84 17.21 -14.98
C GLY A 425 -2.07 15.69 -15.08
N THR A 426 -3.29 15.24 -15.38
CA THR A 426 -3.67 13.81 -15.49
C THR A 426 -3.80 13.37 -16.94
N VAL A 427 -4.81 13.86 -17.67
CA VAL A 427 -4.99 13.60 -19.11
C VAL A 427 -4.04 14.45 -19.94
N THR A 428 -3.70 15.62 -19.44
CA THR A 428 -2.74 16.55 -20.03
C THR A 428 -1.42 16.53 -19.27
N LEU A 429 -0.38 17.11 -19.86
CA LEU A 429 0.94 17.21 -19.22
C LEU A 429 0.97 18.27 -18.10
N GLY A 430 -0.06 19.13 -17.98
CA GLY A 430 -0.09 20.25 -17.03
C GLY A 430 0.86 21.38 -17.40
N THR A 431 1.48 21.29 -18.56
CA THR A 431 2.33 22.34 -19.14
C THR A 431 1.58 22.97 -20.29
N PRO A 432 1.08 24.21 -20.14
CA PRO A 432 0.39 24.88 -21.22
C PRO A 432 1.36 25.23 -22.34
N ASN A 433 0.91 25.10 -23.59
CA ASN A 433 1.60 25.60 -24.77
C ASN A 433 0.74 26.70 -25.41
N VAL A 434 1.37 27.64 -26.11
CA VAL A 434 0.64 28.63 -26.89
C VAL A 434 0.08 27.94 -28.14
N GLU A 435 -1.25 27.85 -28.22
CA GLU A 435 -1.93 27.30 -29.40
C GLU A 435 -1.86 28.28 -30.57
N ARG A 436 -2.10 29.57 -30.27
CA ARG A 436 -2.03 30.65 -31.25
C ARG A 436 -1.91 32.01 -30.58
N MET A 437 -1.34 32.97 -31.30
CA MET A 437 -1.40 34.39 -31.01
C MET A 437 -2.48 35.04 -31.88
N ILE A 438 -3.28 35.88 -31.28
CA ILE A 438 -4.35 36.68 -31.95
C ILE A 438 -3.91 38.12 -31.85
N THR A 439 -3.70 38.80 -32.97
CA THR A 439 -3.28 40.19 -33.04
C THR A 439 -4.47 41.13 -33.23
N ALA A 440 -4.41 42.33 -32.68
CA ALA A 440 -5.40 43.38 -32.93
C ALA A 440 -5.27 43.92 -34.38
N ARG A 441 -6.31 44.65 -34.88
CA ARG A 441 -6.31 45.11 -36.27
C ARG A 441 -5.18 46.06 -36.63
N ASP A 442 -4.82 46.95 -35.69
CA ASP A 442 -3.77 47.98 -35.88
C ASP A 442 -2.58 47.71 -34.93
N SER A 443 -2.27 46.42 -34.69
CA SER A 443 -1.20 46.03 -33.80
C SER A 443 0.19 46.26 -34.36
N LEU A 444 1.18 46.31 -33.47
CA LEU A 444 2.59 46.25 -33.83
C LEU A 444 2.88 44.97 -34.64
N PRO A 445 4.00 44.96 -35.42
CA PRO A 445 4.43 43.76 -36.12
C PRO A 445 4.58 42.58 -35.16
N GLU A 446 4.18 41.37 -35.62
CA GLU A 446 4.17 40.14 -34.82
C GLU A 446 5.50 39.84 -34.15
N ASP A 447 6.62 40.00 -34.87
CA ASP A 447 7.94 39.79 -34.30
C ASP A 447 8.23 40.77 -33.13
N ARG A 448 7.78 42.00 -33.24
CA ARG A 448 7.94 43.01 -32.17
C ARG A 448 7.11 42.66 -30.95
N LEU A 449 5.87 42.19 -31.14
CA LEU A 449 4.98 41.76 -30.06
C LEU A 449 5.58 40.56 -29.32
N LEU A 450 6.17 39.60 -30.04
CA LEU A 450 6.86 38.45 -29.43
C LEU A 450 8.11 38.88 -28.67
N ASP A 451 8.88 39.87 -29.18
CA ASP A 451 10.03 40.40 -28.45
C ASP A 451 9.62 41.07 -27.12
N ILE A 452 8.52 41.83 -27.14
CA ILE A 452 7.98 42.52 -25.95
C ILE A 452 7.42 41.46 -24.96
N ALA A 453 6.67 40.48 -25.44
CA ALA A 453 6.10 39.43 -24.61
C ALA A 453 7.20 38.57 -23.96
N ALA A 454 8.26 38.22 -24.71
CA ALA A 454 9.40 37.50 -24.18
C ALA A 454 10.17 38.34 -23.13
N ALA A 455 10.32 39.65 -23.36
CA ALA A 455 10.94 40.53 -22.38
C ALA A 455 10.12 40.65 -21.08
N ALA A 456 8.77 40.67 -21.18
CA ALA A 456 7.88 40.75 -20.04
C ALA A 456 7.90 39.49 -19.19
N GLU A 457 7.87 38.32 -19.82
CA GLU A 457 7.71 37.01 -19.13
C GLU A 457 9.05 36.35 -18.77
N ARG A 458 10.17 36.92 -19.13
CA ARG A 458 11.52 36.35 -18.97
C ARG A 458 11.84 35.87 -17.55
N ASN A 459 11.44 36.64 -16.54
CA ASN A 459 11.76 36.38 -15.14
C ASN A 459 10.61 35.72 -14.38
N SER A 460 9.47 35.48 -15.04
CA SER A 460 8.31 34.86 -14.44
C SER A 460 8.48 33.33 -14.39
N VAL A 461 8.17 32.75 -13.24
CA VAL A 461 8.16 31.30 -13.04
C VAL A 461 6.81 30.67 -13.40
N HIS A 462 5.82 31.51 -13.79
CA HIS A 462 4.47 31.06 -14.10
C HIS A 462 4.44 30.16 -15.34
N PRO A 463 3.65 29.06 -15.37
CA PRO A 463 3.58 28.13 -16.52
C PRO A 463 3.22 28.84 -17.84
N ALA A 464 2.31 29.83 -17.80
CA ALA A 464 1.95 30.62 -18.97
C ALA A 464 3.14 31.44 -19.54
N ALA A 465 3.99 31.97 -18.67
CA ALA A 465 5.22 32.68 -19.07
C ALA A 465 6.16 31.74 -19.82
N LYS A 466 6.38 30.53 -19.29
CA LYS A 466 7.22 29.52 -19.96
C LYS A 466 6.65 29.15 -21.32
N ALA A 467 5.33 29.01 -21.45
CA ALA A 467 4.69 28.75 -22.73
C ALA A 467 4.90 29.86 -23.74
N ILE A 468 4.78 31.13 -23.32
CA ILE A 468 5.01 32.30 -24.18
C ILE A 468 6.47 32.40 -24.58
N MET A 469 7.40 32.16 -23.65
CA MET A 469 8.83 32.13 -23.92
C MET A 469 9.21 31.05 -24.95
N ALA A 470 8.66 29.82 -24.76
CA ALA A 470 8.87 28.72 -25.69
C ALA A 470 8.32 29.03 -27.10
N TYR A 471 7.12 29.65 -27.16
CA TYR A 471 6.51 30.05 -28.44
C TYR A 471 7.29 31.19 -29.13
N ALA A 472 7.80 32.16 -28.35
CA ALA A 472 8.62 33.24 -28.89
C ALA A 472 9.96 32.75 -29.43
N GLY A 473 10.53 31.66 -28.87
CA GLY A 473 11.85 31.12 -29.24
C GLY A 473 13.01 32.01 -28.83
N GLU A 474 14.19 31.80 -29.44
CA GLU A 474 15.33 32.65 -29.18
C GLU A 474 15.12 34.05 -29.78
N ARG A 475 14.97 35.04 -28.92
CA ARG A 475 14.69 36.43 -29.28
C ARG A 475 15.74 37.40 -28.74
N LYS A 476 15.83 38.58 -29.39
CA LYS A 476 16.63 39.68 -28.89
C LYS A 476 16.02 40.21 -27.59
N LEU A 477 16.81 40.18 -26.53
CA LEU A 477 16.37 40.69 -25.24
C LEU A 477 16.24 42.22 -25.28
N LEU A 478 15.04 42.71 -25.10
CA LEU A 478 14.75 44.16 -24.98
C LEU A 478 15.06 44.63 -23.56
N SER A 479 15.43 45.91 -23.45
CA SER A 479 15.65 46.55 -22.14
C SER A 479 14.33 46.79 -21.44
N VAL A 480 14.19 46.28 -20.22
CA VAL A 480 13.00 46.43 -19.37
C VAL A 480 13.34 47.17 -18.07
N ALA A 481 12.44 48.05 -17.62
CA ALA A 481 12.52 48.77 -16.37
C ALA A 481 11.17 48.70 -15.62
N ASP A 482 11.15 49.10 -14.35
CA ASP A 482 9.98 49.23 -13.50
C ASP A 482 9.08 47.97 -13.47
N VAL A 483 9.72 46.76 -13.44
CA VAL A 483 8.99 45.50 -13.47
C VAL A 483 8.26 45.30 -12.16
N SER A 484 6.92 45.16 -12.23
CA SER A 484 6.03 44.92 -11.09
C SER A 484 5.13 43.72 -11.39
N GLU A 485 5.30 42.63 -10.64
CA GLU A 485 4.42 41.47 -10.72
C GLU A 485 3.18 41.67 -9.83
N ILE A 486 1.98 41.52 -10.41
CA ILE A 486 0.70 41.62 -9.72
C ILE A 486 0.13 40.26 -9.53
N GLY A 487 0.13 39.78 -8.28
CA GLY A 487 -0.19 38.39 -7.92
C GLY A 487 -1.53 37.92 -8.52
N GLY A 488 -1.46 36.81 -9.27
CA GLY A 488 -2.61 36.18 -9.92
C GLY A 488 -3.20 36.95 -11.13
N MET A 489 -2.56 38.05 -11.58
CA MET A 489 -3.05 38.85 -12.70
C MET A 489 -2.05 38.97 -13.84
N GLY A 490 -0.75 39.16 -13.55
CA GLY A 490 0.29 39.29 -14.57
C GLY A 490 1.35 40.31 -14.19
N ILE A 491 2.02 40.88 -15.19
CA ILE A 491 3.19 41.75 -15.04
C ILE A 491 2.92 43.12 -15.69
N LYS A 492 3.33 44.18 -14.98
CA LYS A 492 3.44 45.55 -15.50
C LYS A 492 4.91 45.91 -15.57
N LEU A 493 5.36 46.50 -16.67
CA LEU A 493 6.73 46.97 -16.86
C LEU A 493 6.82 48.10 -17.87
N THR A 494 8.01 48.72 -17.97
CA THR A 494 8.38 49.66 -19.03
C THR A 494 9.38 48.96 -19.95
N CYS A 495 9.06 48.86 -21.26
CA CYS A 495 9.92 48.24 -22.27
C CYS A 495 10.31 49.31 -23.32
N GLU A 496 11.58 49.65 -23.38
CA GLU A 496 12.13 50.68 -24.29
C GLU A 496 11.39 52.04 -24.25
N GLY A 497 10.77 52.38 -23.12
CA GLY A 497 10.04 53.62 -22.89
C GLY A 497 8.52 53.46 -23.03
N ASP A 498 8.00 52.33 -23.51
CA ASP A 498 6.59 52.03 -23.61
C ASP A 498 6.08 51.34 -22.33
N GLU A 499 4.92 51.68 -21.83
CA GLU A 499 4.23 51.01 -20.74
C GLU A 499 3.62 49.69 -21.27
N VAL A 500 4.00 48.57 -20.66
CA VAL A 500 3.58 47.24 -21.07
C VAL A 500 2.88 46.52 -19.94
N LEU A 501 1.71 45.93 -20.27
CA LEU A 501 0.99 45.00 -19.42
C LEU A 501 0.93 43.65 -20.09
N CYS A 502 1.37 42.61 -19.39
CA CYS A 502 1.25 41.20 -19.85
C CYS A 502 0.55 40.37 -18.77
N GLY A 503 -0.62 39.78 -19.10
CA GLY A 503 -1.36 39.01 -18.10
C GLY A 503 -2.82 38.75 -18.44
N SER A 504 -3.59 38.41 -17.42
CA SER A 504 -5.03 38.09 -17.53
C SER A 504 -5.83 39.31 -17.93
N TYR A 505 -7.05 39.07 -18.44
CA TYR A 505 -7.98 40.19 -18.76
C TYR A 505 -8.31 41.05 -17.50
N ARG A 506 -8.27 40.49 -16.28
CA ARG A 506 -8.44 41.23 -15.02
C ARG A 506 -7.36 42.30 -14.85
N LEU A 507 -6.13 42.01 -15.23
CA LEU A 507 -5.06 43.01 -15.24
C LEU A 507 -5.40 44.16 -16.17
N MET A 508 -5.87 43.87 -17.39
CA MET A 508 -6.26 44.89 -18.38
C MET A 508 -7.37 45.79 -17.83
N GLN A 509 -8.39 45.21 -17.21
CA GLN A 509 -9.50 45.95 -16.58
C GLN A 509 -9.03 46.85 -15.43
N GLN A 510 -8.11 46.36 -14.59
CA GLN A 510 -7.60 47.14 -13.45
C GLN A 510 -6.85 48.40 -13.90
N PHE A 511 -6.18 48.36 -15.05
CA PHE A 511 -5.49 49.49 -15.62
C PHE A 511 -6.31 50.27 -16.68
N GLY A 512 -7.63 49.99 -16.80
CA GLY A 512 -8.53 50.70 -17.69
C GLY A 512 -8.30 50.44 -19.18
N VAL A 513 -7.66 49.34 -19.53
CA VAL A 513 -7.41 48.96 -20.94
C VAL A 513 -8.66 48.31 -21.52
N GLU A 514 -9.19 48.91 -22.60
CA GLU A 514 -10.39 48.39 -23.28
C GLU A 514 -10.09 47.12 -24.09
N TYR A 515 -11.15 46.37 -24.38
CA TYR A 515 -11.11 44.99 -24.90
C TYR A 515 -10.48 44.81 -26.31
N GLY A 516 -10.16 45.87 -27.02
CA GLY A 516 -9.42 45.81 -28.32
C GLY A 516 -9.91 44.82 -29.39
N GLY A 517 -11.08 44.19 -29.19
CA GLY A 517 -11.68 43.24 -30.12
C GLY A 517 -11.13 41.78 -30.02
N ILE A 518 -10.14 41.48 -29.16
CA ILE A 518 -9.58 40.14 -28.96
C ILE A 518 -10.37 39.44 -27.86
N LYS A 519 -11.18 38.44 -28.23
CA LYS A 519 -11.94 37.62 -27.28
C LYS A 519 -11.27 36.25 -27.08
N ASN A 520 -11.42 35.73 -25.88
CA ASN A 520 -11.00 34.34 -25.55
C ASN A 520 -9.48 34.06 -25.57
N ALA A 521 -8.64 35.08 -25.25
CA ALA A 521 -7.23 34.82 -24.94
C ALA A 521 -7.04 34.53 -23.45
N ASN A 522 -6.02 33.77 -23.12
CA ASN A 522 -5.63 33.46 -21.73
C ASN A 522 -4.71 34.54 -21.15
N VAL A 523 -3.79 35.03 -21.98
CA VAL A 523 -2.84 36.08 -21.65
C VAL A 523 -2.96 37.19 -22.70
N TYR A 524 -3.09 38.44 -22.26
CA TYR A 524 -3.15 39.61 -23.10
C TYR A 524 -1.88 40.42 -22.97
N LEU A 525 -1.43 41.00 -24.06
CA LEU A 525 -0.35 41.96 -24.11
C LEU A 525 -0.89 43.31 -24.53
N ALA A 526 -0.76 44.29 -23.67
CA ALA A 526 -1.10 45.67 -23.98
C ALA A 526 0.15 46.57 -23.94
N VAL A 527 0.22 47.53 -24.84
CA VAL A 527 1.28 48.54 -24.94
C VAL A 527 0.64 49.89 -24.95
N ASN A 528 1.08 50.77 -24.07
CA ASN A 528 0.56 52.14 -23.90
C ASN A 528 -0.95 52.22 -23.76
N GLY A 529 -1.57 51.27 -23.02
CA GLY A 529 -3.01 51.26 -22.75
C GLY A 529 -3.87 50.64 -23.85
N GLU A 530 -3.30 50.07 -24.92
CA GLU A 530 -4.02 49.38 -25.98
C GLU A 530 -3.63 47.91 -26.08
N ILE A 531 -4.62 46.98 -26.13
CA ILE A 531 -4.36 45.54 -26.34
C ILE A 531 -3.82 45.34 -27.75
N GLN A 532 -2.62 44.86 -27.87
CA GLN A 532 -1.92 44.55 -29.11
C GLN A 532 -2.13 43.13 -29.57
N CYS A 533 -2.05 42.16 -28.64
CA CYS A 533 -2.31 40.77 -28.94
C CYS A 533 -2.79 39.98 -27.70
N GLY A 534 -3.28 38.78 -27.96
CA GLY A 534 -3.64 37.81 -26.95
C GLY A 534 -3.15 36.44 -27.30
N PHE A 535 -2.64 35.71 -26.31
CA PHE A 535 -2.17 34.31 -26.44
C PHE A 535 -3.27 33.36 -25.94
N THR A 536 -3.62 32.39 -26.77
CA THR A 536 -4.49 31.28 -26.38
C THR A 536 -3.59 30.13 -25.95
N LEU A 537 -3.77 29.68 -24.71
CA LEU A 537 -3.00 28.59 -24.13
C LEU A 537 -3.85 27.32 -24.18
N GLN A 538 -3.22 26.19 -24.49
CA GLN A 538 -3.81 24.88 -24.46
C GLN A 538 -2.86 23.90 -23.77
N ASP A 539 -3.38 23.12 -22.85
CA ASP A 539 -2.63 22.02 -22.26
C ASP A 539 -2.45 20.89 -23.26
N GLU A 540 -1.23 20.41 -23.41
CA GLU A 540 -0.92 19.29 -24.29
C GLU A 540 -1.49 17.99 -23.72
N ILE A 541 -2.26 17.26 -24.53
CA ILE A 541 -2.80 15.95 -24.17
C ILE A 541 -1.67 14.94 -24.15
N ARG A 542 -1.58 14.11 -23.11
CA ARG A 542 -0.59 13.02 -23.03
C ARG A 542 -0.73 12.08 -24.23
N PRO A 543 0.34 11.75 -24.94
CA PRO A 543 0.27 10.94 -26.17
C PRO A 543 -0.40 9.58 -25.98
N GLN A 544 -0.30 9.00 -24.77
CA GLN A 544 -0.84 7.69 -24.44
C GLN A 544 -2.29 7.73 -23.91
N ALA A 545 -2.93 8.90 -23.78
CA ALA A 545 -4.27 9.01 -23.15
C ALA A 545 -5.34 8.24 -23.95
N ALA A 546 -5.37 8.41 -25.27
CA ALA A 546 -6.30 7.67 -26.12
C ALA A 546 -6.08 6.15 -26.10
N GLU A 547 -4.83 5.71 -26.05
CA GLU A 547 -4.48 4.29 -25.94
C GLU A 547 -4.93 3.70 -24.59
N ALA A 548 -4.75 4.45 -23.49
CA ALA A 548 -5.21 4.05 -22.16
C ALA A 548 -6.73 3.87 -22.13
N VAL A 549 -7.49 4.83 -22.67
CA VAL A 549 -8.95 4.76 -22.79
C VAL A 549 -9.38 3.53 -23.59
N LYS A 550 -8.75 3.28 -24.74
CA LYS A 550 -9.03 2.10 -25.57
C LYS A 550 -8.78 0.78 -24.83
N LYS A 551 -7.66 0.69 -24.08
CA LYS A 551 -7.33 -0.50 -23.28
C LYS A 551 -8.29 -0.70 -22.10
N LEU A 552 -8.74 0.38 -21.44
CA LEU A 552 -9.74 0.30 -20.37
C LEU A 552 -11.07 -0.22 -20.90
N ARG A 553 -11.52 0.24 -22.08
CA ARG A 553 -12.73 -0.30 -22.74
C ARG A 553 -12.58 -1.79 -23.07
N ALA A 554 -11.43 -2.22 -23.59
CA ALA A 554 -11.16 -3.63 -23.85
C ALA A 554 -11.18 -4.50 -22.58
N LEU A 555 -10.85 -3.89 -21.44
CA LEU A 555 -10.99 -4.49 -20.12
C LEU A 555 -12.41 -4.37 -19.52
N GLY A 556 -13.42 -3.91 -20.28
CA GLY A 556 -14.82 -3.88 -19.88
C GLY A 556 -15.22 -2.71 -18.98
N VAL A 557 -14.46 -1.62 -18.95
CA VAL A 557 -14.91 -0.34 -18.40
C VAL A 557 -16.00 0.20 -19.35
N LYS A 558 -17.20 0.42 -18.80
CA LYS A 558 -18.39 0.76 -19.58
C LYS A 558 -18.56 2.25 -19.81
N ASN A 559 -18.10 3.06 -18.86
CA ASN A 559 -18.18 4.52 -18.93
C ASN A 559 -16.83 5.12 -18.53
N ILE A 560 -16.34 6.02 -19.38
CA ILE A 560 -15.10 6.77 -19.17
C ILE A 560 -15.43 8.25 -19.30
N SER A 561 -15.15 9.02 -18.25
CA SER A 561 -15.54 10.44 -18.13
C SER A 561 -14.33 11.31 -17.82
N VAL A 562 -14.42 12.60 -18.16
CA VAL A 562 -13.46 13.63 -17.74
C VAL A 562 -14.17 14.63 -16.84
N LEU A 563 -13.58 14.96 -15.68
CA LEU A 563 -14.03 15.98 -14.73
C LEU A 563 -13.04 17.13 -14.77
N THR A 564 -13.50 18.36 -15.08
CA THR A 564 -12.59 19.52 -15.17
C THR A 564 -13.28 20.83 -14.77
N GLY A 565 -12.50 21.76 -14.21
CA GLY A 565 -12.91 23.14 -13.99
C GLY A 565 -12.87 24.03 -15.23
N ASP A 566 -12.34 23.53 -16.36
CA ASP A 566 -12.15 24.30 -17.57
C ASP A 566 -13.45 24.63 -18.30
N ALA A 567 -13.35 25.59 -19.23
CA ALA A 567 -14.44 25.96 -20.11
C ALA A 567 -14.87 24.77 -20.99
N ASP A 568 -16.19 24.70 -21.24
CA ASP A 568 -16.85 23.60 -21.94
C ASP A 568 -16.23 23.27 -23.31
N ALA A 569 -15.87 24.29 -24.10
CA ALA A 569 -15.27 24.10 -25.42
C ALA A 569 -13.90 23.39 -25.35
N ALA A 570 -13.03 23.79 -24.42
CA ALA A 570 -11.71 23.20 -24.27
C ALA A 570 -11.81 21.76 -23.72
N ALA A 571 -12.73 21.55 -22.78
CA ALA A 571 -12.98 20.21 -22.20
C ALA A 571 -13.50 19.23 -23.25
N LYS A 572 -14.46 19.62 -24.09
CA LYS A 572 -15.00 18.80 -25.18
C LYS A 572 -13.97 18.49 -26.26
N ALA A 573 -13.16 19.47 -26.66
CA ALA A 573 -12.09 19.25 -27.64
C ALA A 573 -11.04 18.23 -27.14
N ALA A 574 -10.68 18.27 -25.88
CA ALA A 574 -9.80 17.28 -25.26
C ALA A 574 -10.47 15.89 -25.23
N ALA A 575 -11.71 15.82 -24.80
CA ALA A 575 -12.48 14.58 -24.69
C ALA A 575 -12.65 13.86 -26.03
N GLU A 576 -12.93 14.60 -27.11
CA GLU A 576 -13.06 14.05 -28.46
C GLU A 576 -11.75 13.41 -28.93
N LYS A 577 -10.59 14.05 -28.67
CA LYS A 577 -9.27 13.53 -29.03
C LYS A 577 -8.92 12.22 -28.30
N ILE A 578 -9.36 12.08 -27.05
CA ILE A 578 -9.08 10.87 -26.23
C ILE A 578 -10.16 9.80 -26.32
N GLY A 579 -11.36 10.14 -26.79
CA GLY A 579 -12.46 9.22 -27.00
C GLY A 579 -13.17 8.78 -25.72
N VAL A 580 -13.43 9.69 -24.78
CA VAL A 580 -14.23 9.45 -23.57
C VAL A 580 -15.73 9.58 -23.86
N ASP A 581 -16.58 9.08 -22.95
CA ASP A 581 -18.04 9.05 -23.14
C ASP A 581 -18.72 10.34 -22.66
N ASP A 582 -18.32 10.85 -21.48
CA ASP A 582 -18.94 12.00 -20.85
C ASP A 582 -17.86 13.02 -20.44
N VAL A 583 -18.27 14.30 -20.46
CA VAL A 583 -17.44 15.44 -20.04
C VAL A 583 -18.23 16.30 -19.09
N PHE A 584 -17.67 16.54 -17.92
CA PHE A 584 -18.20 17.45 -16.92
C PHE A 584 -17.24 18.63 -16.78
N SER A 585 -17.61 19.74 -17.40
CA SER A 585 -16.82 20.97 -17.45
C SER A 585 -17.29 22.00 -16.43
N GLN A 586 -16.48 23.04 -16.20
CA GLN A 586 -16.77 24.16 -15.28
C GLN A 586 -17.09 23.74 -13.83
N LEU A 587 -16.55 22.60 -13.40
CA LEU A 587 -16.75 22.10 -12.04
C LEU A 587 -15.88 22.86 -11.05
N LEU A 588 -16.51 23.34 -9.96
CA LEU A 588 -15.75 23.76 -8.79
C LEU A 588 -15.14 22.53 -8.08
N PRO A 589 -14.03 22.67 -7.35
CA PRO A 589 -13.40 21.55 -6.64
C PRO A 589 -14.38 20.77 -5.76
N GLU A 590 -15.31 21.45 -5.09
CA GLU A 590 -16.35 20.88 -4.21
C GLU A 590 -17.42 20.09 -4.97
N GLN A 591 -17.61 20.35 -6.26
CA GLN A 591 -18.61 19.67 -7.10
C GLN A 591 -18.10 18.38 -7.72
N LYS A 592 -16.78 18.21 -7.88
CA LYS A 592 -16.17 16.98 -8.44
C LYS A 592 -16.56 15.73 -7.66
N PRO A 593 -16.49 15.69 -6.31
CA PRO A 593 -16.90 14.50 -5.54
C PRO A 593 -18.38 14.14 -5.75
N GLN A 594 -19.27 15.15 -5.82
CA GLN A 594 -20.70 14.92 -6.06
C GLN A 594 -20.98 14.37 -7.47
N CYS A 595 -20.25 14.88 -8.47
CA CYS A 595 -20.31 14.36 -9.84
C CYS A 595 -19.86 12.89 -9.89
N LEU A 596 -18.74 12.57 -9.23
CA LEU A 596 -18.23 11.19 -9.14
C LEU A 596 -19.24 10.26 -8.46
N LYS A 597 -19.90 10.72 -7.39
CA LYS A 597 -20.95 9.95 -6.71
C LYS A 597 -22.10 9.61 -7.65
N GLY A 598 -22.56 10.55 -8.46
CA GLY A 598 -23.58 10.30 -9.49
C GLY A 598 -23.12 9.27 -10.53
N LEU A 599 -21.86 9.29 -10.94
CA LEU A 599 -21.27 8.29 -11.84
C LEU A 599 -21.24 6.89 -11.19
N LYS A 600 -20.88 6.80 -9.90
CA LYS A 600 -20.90 5.53 -9.12
C LYS A 600 -22.31 4.94 -9.08
N GLU A 601 -23.32 5.74 -8.77
CA GLU A 601 -24.71 5.29 -8.68
C GLU A 601 -25.23 4.77 -10.03
N LYS A 602 -24.81 5.40 -11.14
CA LYS A 602 -25.28 5.07 -12.50
C LYS A 602 -24.52 3.90 -13.13
N HIS A 603 -23.21 3.81 -12.92
CA HIS A 603 -22.32 2.91 -13.65
C HIS A 603 -21.63 1.85 -12.78
N GLY A 604 -21.78 1.91 -11.46
CA GLY A 604 -21.18 0.97 -10.50
C GLY A 604 -19.81 1.41 -10.00
N THR A 605 -18.91 0.46 -9.72
CA THR A 605 -17.61 0.73 -9.12
C THR A 605 -16.77 1.68 -9.98
N ALA A 606 -16.42 2.85 -9.43
CA ALA A 606 -15.73 3.91 -10.13
C ALA A 606 -14.27 4.07 -9.68
N ILE A 607 -13.38 4.20 -10.66
CA ILE A 607 -12.01 4.66 -10.50
C ILE A 607 -12.02 6.17 -10.72
N PHE A 608 -11.31 6.93 -9.88
CA PHE A 608 -10.95 8.31 -10.18
C PHE A 608 -9.45 8.44 -10.28
N VAL A 609 -8.97 9.12 -11.32
CA VAL A 609 -7.55 9.35 -11.59
C VAL A 609 -7.27 10.83 -11.54
N GLY A 610 -6.34 11.27 -10.70
CA GLY A 610 -5.93 12.65 -10.53
C GLY A 610 -4.44 12.81 -10.24
N ASP A 611 -3.92 14.03 -10.31
CA ASP A 611 -2.55 14.38 -9.92
C ASP A 611 -2.41 14.61 -8.41
N GLY A 612 -3.52 14.81 -7.74
CA GLY A 612 -3.69 14.79 -6.29
C GLY A 612 -3.50 16.09 -5.54
N ILE A 613 -3.03 17.17 -6.16
CA ILE A 613 -2.87 18.45 -5.42
C ILE A 613 -4.24 19.04 -5.06
N ASN A 614 -5.15 19.08 -6.04
CA ASN A 614 -6.51 19.63 -5.86
C ASN A 614 -7.58 18.54 -5.76
N ASP A 615 -7.22 17.29 -6.03
CA ASP A 615 -8.16 16.18 -6.20
C ASP A 615 -8.22 15.22 -5.00
N ALA A 616 -7.47 15.49 -3.92
CA ALA A 616 -7.46 14.64 -2.73
C ALA A 616 -8.87 14.31 -2.19
N PRO A 617 -9.84 15.25 -2.14
CA PRO A 617 -11.21 14.94 -1.73
C PRO A 617 -11.94 13.99 -2.70
N VAL A 618 -11.67 14.10 -4.00
CA VAL A 618 -12.28 13.24 -5.03
C VAL A 618 -11.65 11.85 -5.01
N LEU A 619 -10.32 11.77 -4.82
CA LEU A 619 -9.59 10.52 -4.65
C LEU A 619 -10.12 9.72 -3.46
N ALA A 620 -10.36 10.38 -2.33
CA ALA A 620 -10.91 9.75 -1.12
C ALA A 620 -12.37 9.30 -1.28
N GLU A 621 -13.21 10.03 -2.05
CA GLU A 621 -14.62 9.68 -2.32
C GLU A 621 -14.76 8.53 -3.33
N ALA A 622 -13.76 8.30 -4.17
CA ALA A 622 -13.77 7.24 -5.18
C ALA A 622 -13.85 5.85 -4.53
N ASP A 623 -14.37 4.85 -5.26
CA ASP A 623 -14.20 3.46 -4.84
C ASP A 623 -12.74 3.03 -4.92
N ILE A 624 -12.02 3.59 -5.92
CA ILE A 624 -10.58 3.47 -6.10
C ILE A 624 -10.03 4.83 -6.53
N GLY A 625 -9.34 5.49 -5.63
CA GLY A 625 -8.55 6.70 -5.93
C GLY A 625 -7.20 6.32 -6.50
N VAL A 626 -6.83 6.87 -7.66
CA VAL A 626 -5.57 6.60 -8.35
C VAL A 626 -4.80 7.90 -8.51
N ALA A 627 -3.63 8.01 -7.87
CA ALA A 627 -2.74 9.15 -8.04
C ALA A 627 -1.72 8.90 -9.17
N MET A 628 -1.44 9.94 -9.96
CA MET A 628 -0.44 9.95 -11.02
C MET A 628 0.89 10.49 -10.51
N GLY A 629 1.97 9.73 -10.73
CA GLY A 629 3.31 10.12 -10.29
C GLY A 629 3.52 9.99 -8.77
N LEU A 630 4.73 10.26 -8.31
CA LEU A 630 5.07 10.44 -6.89
C LEU A 630 4.88 11.92 -6.51
N GLY A 631 3.70 12.47 -6.81
CA GLY A 631 3.34 13.87 -6.59
C GLY A 631 3.44 14.32 -5.12
N THR A 632 2.48 15.11 -4.64
CA THR A 632 2.46 15.57 -3.24
C THR A 632 2.13 14.41 -2.29
N ASP A 633 2.67 14.47 -1.07
CA ASP A 633 2.38 13.48 -0.04
C ASP A 633 0.88 13.36 0.26
N ALA A 634 0.15 14.48 0.21
CA ALA A 634 -1.31 14.49 0.35
C ALA A 634 -2.04 13.66 -0.71
N ALA A 635 -1.58 13.69 -1.96
CA ALA A 635 -2.14 12.88 -3.05
C ALA A 635 -1.86 11.40 -2.84
N ILE A 636 -0.60 11.10 -2.51
CA ILE A 636 -0.18 9.73 -2.21
C ILE A 636 -0.99 9.19 -1.02
N GLU A 637 -1.22 9.99 0.01
CA GLU A 637 -1.97 9.58 1.20
C GLU A 637 -3.45 9.32 0.88
N ALA A 638 -4.08 10.19 0.11
CA ALA A 638 -5.50 10.08 -0.25
C ALA A 638 -5.80 8.97 -1.27
N ALA A 639 -4.84 8.59 -2.12
CA ALA A 639 -5.05 7.59 -3.14
C ALA A 639 -4.95 6.16 -2.60
N ASP A 640 -5.67 5.24 -3.21
CA ASP A 640 -5.64 3.78 -2.95
C ASP A 640 -4.62 3.06 -3.84
N VAL A 641 -4.33 3.64 -4.99
CA VAL A 641 -3.35 3.16 -5.98
C VAL A 641 -2.51 4.35 -6.43
N VAL A 642 -1.19 4.17 -6.51
CA VAL A 642 -0.27 5.18 -7.02
C VAL A 642 0.43 4.62 -8.26
N LEU A 643 0.33 5.34 -9.37
CA LEU A 643 1.06 5.04 -10.59
C LEU A 643 2.37 5.82 -10.54
N VAL A 644 3.48 5.14 -10.26
CA VAL A 644 4.79 5.80 -10.09
C VAL A 644 5.25 6.50 -11.38
N SER A 645 4.97 5.86 -12.53
CA SER A 645 5.14 6.50 -13.83
C SER A 645 3.97 7.44 -14.12
N GLU A 646 4.25 8.55 -14.79
CA GLU A 646 3.21 9.47 -15.25
C GLU A 646 2.47 8.98 -16.52
N GLN A 647 2.60 7.71 -16.86
CA GLN A 647 1.94 7.12 -18.03
C GLN A 647 0.54 6.60 -17.69
N LEU A 648 -0.48 7.15 -18.32
CA LEU A 648 -1.86 6.69 -18.16
C LEU A 648 -2.07 5.22 -18.52
N THR A 649 -1.20 4.65 -19.37
CA THR A 649 -1.25 3.22 -19.74
C THR A 649 -0.91 2.28 -18.58
N ALA A 650 -0.37 2.79 -17.46
CA ALA A 650 -0.17 2.03 -16.24
C ALA A 650 -1.51 1.61 -15.59
N LEU A 651 -2.57 2.42 -15.71
CA LEU A 651 -3.89 2.10 -15.16
C LEU A 651 -4.52 0.84 -15.79
N PRO A 652 -4.61 0.69 -17.14
CA PRO A 652 -5.04 -0.57 -17.74
C PRO A 652 -4.19 -1.77 -17.32
N ARG A 653 -2.87 -1.59 -17.15
CA ARG A 653 -1.97 -2.65 -16.63
C ARG A 653 -2.33 -3.04 -15.20
N ALA A 654 -2.56 -2.04 -14.32
CA ALA A 654 -3.02 -2.26 -12.94
C ALA A 654 -4.31 -3.09 -12.90
N MET A 655 -5.29 -2.73 -13.73
CA MET A 655 -6.57 -3.42 -13.83
C MET A 655 -6.41 -4.87 -14.35
N ALA A 656 -5.53 -5.09 -15.31
CA ALA A 656 -5.23 -6.43 -15.83
C ALA A 656 -4.57 -7.32 -14.76
N ILE A 657 -3.62 -6.79 -13.99
CA ILE A 657 -2.99 -7.47 -12.85
C ILE A 657 -4.03 -7.80 -11.79
N ALA A 658 -4.88 -6.85 -11.43
CA ALA A 658 -5.94 -7.03 -10.45
C ALA A 658 -6.90 -8.17 -10.85
N ARG A 659 -7.34 -8.21 -12.11
CA ARG A 659 -8.20 -9.29 -12.64
C ARG A 659 -7.52 -10.64 -12.62
N LYS A 660 -6.26 -10.69 -13.04
CA LYS A 660 -5.46 -11.92 -13.01
C LYS A 660 -5.30 -12.44 -11.59
N THR A 661 -5.07 -11.55 -10.63
CA THR A 661 -4.94 -11.89 -9.19
C THR A 661 -6.24 -12.46 -8.65
N VAL A 662 -7.37 -11.77 -8.86
CA VAL A 662 -8.69 -12.24 -8.41
C VAL A 662 -9.08 -13.55 -9.08
N ALA A 663 -8.81 -13.73 -10.38
CA ALA A 663 -9.07 -14.98 -11.08
C ALA A 663 -8.26 -16.16 -10.49
N LYS A 664 -6.99 -15.93 -10.14
CA LYS A 664 -6.14 -16.93 -9.48
C LYS A 664 -6.65 -17.26 -8.07
N ALA A 665 -7.05 -16.26 -7.29
CA ALA A 665 -7.65 -16.49 -5.97
C ALA A 665 -8.93 -17.35 -6.10
N ASN A 666 -9.81 -17.02 -7.03
CA ASN A 666 -11.02 -17.80 -7.28
C ASN A 666 -10.74 -19.23 -7.76
N GLN A 667 -9.70 -19.44 -8.59
CA GLN A 667 -9.25 -20.78 -8.99
C GLN A 667 -8.80 -21.60 -7.78
N ASN A 668 -7.99 -21.01 -6.89
CA ASN A 668 -7.54 -21.68 -5.68
C ASN A 668 -8.71 -22.04 -4.76
N ILE A 669 -9.65 -21.11 -4.58
CA ILE A 669 -10.87 -21.33 -3.78
C ILE A 669 -11.69 -22.49 -4.36
N ALA A 670 -12.00 -22.45 -5.65
CA ALA A 670 -12.79 -23.47 -6.32
C ALA A 670 -12.11 -24.85 -6.26
N PHE A 671 -10.81 -24.90 -6.51
CA PHE A 671 -10.03 -26.15 -6.45
C PHE A 671 -10.03 -26.72 -5.01
N ALA A 672 -9.72 -25.90 -4.01
CA ALA A 672 -9.68 -26.32 -2.62
C ALA A 672 -11.05 -26.85 -2.12
N ILE A 673 -12.14 -26.14 -2.44
CA ILE A 673 -13.50 -26.57 -2.08
C ILE A 673 -13.86 -27.87 -2.77
N SER A 674 -13.57 -28.02 -4.07
CA SER A 674 -13.91 -29.22 -4.84
C SER A 674 -13.22 -30.47 -4.28
N VAL A 675 -11.92 -30.40 -4.00
CA VAL A 675 -11.19 -31.52 -3.41
C VAL A 675 -11.69 -31.83 -2.01
N LYS A 676 -11.97 -30.82 -1.20
CA LYS A 676 -12.51 -31.02 0.16
C LYS A 676 -13.87 -31.74 0.15
N VAL A 677 -14.81 -31.27 -0.68
CA VAL A 677 -16.12 -31.93 -0.81
C VAL A 677 -15.95 -33.39 -1.22
N ALA A 678 -15.06 -33.68 -2.17
CA ALA A 678 -14.78 -35.04 -2.60
C ALA A 678 -14.23 -35.91 -1.45
N VAL A 679 -13.25 -35.41 -0.70
CA VAL A 679 -12.64 -36.15 0.43
C VAL A 679 -13.64 -36.35 1.57
N LEU A 680 -14.47 -35.37 1.90
CA LEU A 680 -15.54 -35.49 2.91
C LEU A 680 -16.58 -36.54 2.53
N LEU A 681 -17.01 -36.60 1.28
CA LEU A 681 -17.89 -37.61 0.78
C LEU A 681 -17.27 -39.02 0.88
N LEU A 682 -16.02 -39.18 0.37
CA LEU A 682 -15.29 -40.44 0.46
C LEU A 682 -15.09 -40.90 1.92
N GLY A 683 -14.75 -39.96 2.82
CA GLY A 683 -14.62 -40.25 4.26
C GLY A 683 -15.92 -40.70 4.91
N THR A 684 -17.03 -40.04 4.59
CA THR A 684 -18.38 -40.42 5.10
C THR A 684 -18.78 -41.80 4.66
N PHE A 685 -18.49 -42.20 3.40
CA PHE A 685 -18.73 -43.56 2.91
C PHE A 685 -17.72 -44.59 3.42
N GLY A 686 -16.64 -44.13 4.10
CA GLY A 686 -15.59 -44.99 4.61
C GLY A 686 -14.63 -45.50 3.55
N LEU A 687 -14.51 -44.77 2.44
CA LEU A 687 -13.60 -45.02 1.32
C LEU A 687 -12.28 -44.27 1.44
N ALA A 688 -12.21 -43.27 2.33
CA ALA A 688 -10.97 -42.53 2.63
C ALA A 688 -10.50 -42.82 4.05
N SER A 689 -9.20 -43.04 4.20
CA SER A 689 -8.53 -43.11 5.49
C SER A 689 -8.10 -41.72 5.99
N MET A 690 -7.79 -41.60 7.28
CA MET A 690 -7.41 -40.32 7.90
C MET A 690 -6.13 -39.76 7.30
N TRP A 691 -5.12 -40.60 7.01
CA TRP A 691 -3.89 -40.15 6.37
C TRP A 691 -4.10 -39.67 4.92
N MET A 692 -5.03 -40.27 4.16
CA MET A 692 -5.40 -39.79 2.83
C MET A 692 -6.04 -38.40 2.90
N ALA A 693 -6.87 -38.14 3.91
CA ALA A 693 -7.48 -36.84 4.12
C ALA A 693 -6.43 -35.73 4.38
N VAL A 694 -5.44 -36.03 5.25
CA VAL A 694 -4.33 -35.09 5.52
C VAL A 694 -3.46 -34.89 4.30
N PHE A 695 -3.11 -35.97 3.58
CA PHE A 695 -2.32 -35.86 2.36
C PHE A 695 -2.99 -35.01 1.28
N ALA A 696 -4.30 -35.19 1.11
CA ALA A 696 -5.07 -34.38 0.18
C ALA A 696 -5.09 -32.89 0.60
N ASP A 697 -5.28 -32.57 1.88
CA ASP A 697 -5.33 -31.20 2.38
C ASP A 697 -3.98 -30.48 2.21
N VAL A 698 -2.87 -31.12 2.62
CA VAL A 698 -1.50 -30.61 2.42
C VAL A 698 -1.18 -30.46 0.93
N GLY A 699 -1.54 -31.46 0.10
CA GLY A 699 -1.33 -31.42 -1.34
C GLY A 699 -2.05 -30.24 -2.02
N VAL A 700 -3.32 -30.03 -1.65
CA VAL A 700 -4.13 -28.90 -2.16
C VAL A 700 -3.49 -27.57 -1.75
N THR A 701 -3.04 -27.44 -0.49
CA THR A 701 -2.38 -26.22 0.00
C THR A 701 -1.12 -25.92 -0.80
N VAL A 702 -0.23 -26.91 -0.99
CA VAL A 702 1.00 -26.74 -1.77
C VAL A 702 0.69 -26.36 -3.21
N ILE A 703 -0.26 -27.04 -3.88
CA ILE A 703 -0.66 -26.71 -5.26
C ILE A 703 -1.21 -25.28 -5.34
N ALA A 704 -2.07 -24.86 -4.41
CA ALA A 704 -2.66 -23.54 -4.39
C ALA A 704 -1.59 -22.44 -4.15
N VAL A 705 -0.62 -22.69 -3.26
CA VAL A 705 0.54 -21.81 -3.04
C VAL A 705 1.38 -21.69 -4.32
N LEU A 706 1.72 -22.81 -4.96
CA LEU A 706 2.48 -22.80 -6.22
C LEU A 706 1.72 -22.08 -7.34
N ASN A 707 0.40 -22.23 -7.41
CA ASN A 707 -0.45 -21.52 -8.38
C ASN A 707 -0.42 -20.01 -8.12
N SER A 708 -0.45 -19.57 -6.86
CA SER A 708 -0.32 -18.15 -6.48
C SER A 708 1.02 -17.56 -6.91
N LEU A 709 2.12 -18.30 -6.71
CA LEU A 709 3.47 -17.89 -7.11
C LEU A 709 3.66 -17.75 -8.63
N THR A 710 2.78 -18.34 -9.44
CA THR A 710 2.82 -18.14 -10.90
C THR A 710 2.57 -16.69 -11.32
N LEU A 711 1.95 -15.86 -10.44
CA LEU A 711 1.77 -14.43 -10.68
C LEU A 711 3.11 -13.68 -10.72
N LEU A 712 4.09 -14.11 -9.92
CA LEU A 712 5.41 -13.48 -9.84
C LEU A 712 6.32 -13.82 -11.03
N LYS A 713 5.97 -14.83 -11.83
CA LYS A 713 6.72 -15.15 -13.05
C LYS A 713 6.45 -14.08 -14.09
N LYS A 714 7.49 -13.45 -14.64
CA LYS A 714 7.36 -12.54 -15.79
C LYS A 714 6.54 -13.25 -16.87
N ALA A 715 5.51 -12.61 -17.38
CA ALA A 715 4.92 -13.00 -18.66
C ALA A 715 6.04 -12.84 -19.70
N LYS A 716 6.46 -13.96 -20.33
CA LYS A 716 7.41 -13.93 -21.44
C LYS A 716 6.82 -13.15 -22.60
#